data_9a77761d8987545c973365adb375b750
#
_entry.id   9a77761d8987545c973365adb375b750
#
_cell.length_a   1.000
_cell.length_b   1.000
_cell.length_c   1.000
_cell.angle_alpha   90.00
_cell.angle_beta   90.00
_cell.angle_gamma   90.00
#
_symmetry.space_group_name_H-M   'P 1'
#
loop_
_entity.id
_entity.type
_entity.pdbx_description
1 polymer ?
#
loop_
_entity_poly.entity_id
_entity_poly.type
_entity_poly.pdbx_seq_one_letter_code
_entity_poly.pdbx_strand_id
1 'polypeptide(L)'
;MAKLLNPSDKKDLDFNFINETLLNLEISLKKHEIQNELEFRIWLEDFGKIYGKKQVDMQLYIVFALIYFIGHIFISMYILNNKKTLTEDKLSLRNFKSFEDNLKSNFKNLNIFEIRYFNPLFSLSEKEDLSIFYNLIVSISNHLFKLEINPEYIFDYLIQTIISPIIRHKSGEYYTPQFLVKQMVKEVYSFGESILDPCCGSGNFLIEAVKHILSQDETMEKKITAINNIYGYDINPISIYVSKINLFYLLKENFMEINLNLYVFDFLFQKDNDLKKKFDLIIGNPPWYTYRDIETVEYQNKVKELAEQLELKPLPKNLLNLEISTLFFVKANKTFMKERAKIFFVMTKGVITGSHASRFRNFKGFINLKIWTFERKIETLFNINFICLFGQKSKTTKQNSIEQIKSYHFTIKNELDTIEYFKNVELKLERVELLMPYLIEEKAGKRYTKKLVTQENLNHLYPLEESYYKPLFHKGADLNPRNLIFIKFKSIDNSLTKITPDKRIFKRAKAPWNKIEFENETIEKKYIFKVIKSTELVKFCVYNYYHVFLPLNKTDLNFNYVTLEKFGKIFYDKINHLYIKYKKETTKHDSLIENLDRWSKLINQRQLSKIKVVYNNSGAILYSAVIQGDFLITGDLSFYDTNNLEEAFYLSAILNSNLMTKQVDIIKSSRHIFKLPFEFPIKKFDNNNPSHQKLAELGQKGQIITKQTIEMLNKNRKENYTKFKIQNKIDEKLKPLFTQIDEILINHLQESKNFH
;
A
#
# COMPACT_ATOMS: atom_id res chain seq x y z
N MET A 1 -10.68 8.19 11.84
CA MET A 1 -9.73 8.91 12.72
C MET A 1 -9.37 8.20 14.03
N ALA A 2 -10.09 7.20 14.49
CA ALA A 2 -9.99 6.66 15.86
C ALA A 2 -9.11 5.43 16.06
N LYS A 3 -8.18 5.07 15.17
CA LYS A 3 -7.40 3.81 15.27
C LYS A 3 -5.88 3.94 15.35
N LEU A 4 -5.32 5.14 15.42
CA LEU A 4 -3.86 5.35 15.42
C LEU A 4 -3.31 5.96 16.72
N LEU A 5 -4.16 6.33 17.66
CA LEU A 5 -3.76 6.78 18.98
C LEU A 5 -4.21 5.75 19.99
N ASN A 6 -3.30 5.34 20.87
CA ASN A 6 -3.62 4.47 22.00
C ASN A 6 -4.72 5.15 22.84
N PRO A 7 -5.76 4.43 23.33
CA PRO A 7 -6.81 5.03 24.16
C PRO A 7 -6.30 5.71 25.44
N SER A 8 -5.07 5.39 25.90
CA SER A 8 -4.42 6.02 27.03
C SER A 8 -3.96 7.46 26.77
N ASP A 9 -3.67 7.83 25.51
CA ASP A 9 -3.13 9.16 25.15
C ASP A 9 -4.22 10.19 24.82
N LYS A 10 -5.50 9.77 24.85
CA LYS A 10 -6.65 10.62 24.51
C LYS A 10 -7.07 11.62 25.58
N LYS A 11 -6.38 11.66 26.72
CA LYS A 11 -6.88 12.42 27.88
C LYS A 11 -6.65 13.93 27.85
N ASP A 12 -5.74 14.45 26.99
CA ASP A 12 -5.24 15.81 27.19
C ASP A 12 -5.47 16.81 26.04
N LEU A 13 -5.78 16.38 24.81
CA LEU A 13 -6.22 17.27 23.73
C LEU A 13 -7.70 17.02 23.40
N ASP A 14 -8.52 18.03 23.64
CA ASP A 14 -9.92 17.97 23.23
C ASP A 14 -10.05 18.18 21.72
N PHE A 15 -10.08 17.07 20.98
CA PHE A 15 -10.23 17.08 19.52
C PHE A 15 -11.55 17.67 19.05
N ASN A 16 -12.60 17.63 19.87
CA ASN A 16 -13.87 18.27 19.54
C ASN A 16 -13.73 19.79 19.58
N PHE A 17 -13.07 20.30 20.62
CA PHE A 17 -12.71 21.71 20.73
C PHE A 17 -11.84 22.18 19.56
N ILE A 18 -10.79 21.41 19.19
CA ILE A 18 -9.92 21.76 18.05
C ILE A 18 -10.74 21.81 16.75
N ASN A 19 -11.55 20.80 16.46
CA ASN A 19 -12.34 20.74 15.24
C ASN A 19 -13.40 21.87 15.17
N GLU A 20 -14.07 22.16 16.27
CA GLU A 20 -15.03 23.25 16.36
C GLU A 20 -14.35 24.60 16.17
N THR A 21 -13.20 24.80 16.79
CA THR A 21 -12.39 26.01 16.63
C THR A 21 -11.90 26.20 15.20
N LEU A 22 -11.40 25.13 14.55
CA LEU A 22 -10.99 25.17 13.14
C LEU A 22 -12.15 25.56 12.21
N LEU A 23 -13.36 25.08 12.49
CA LEU A 23 -14.55 25.42 11.70
C LEU A 23 -14.93 26.90 11.89
N ASN A 24 -14.92 27.39 13.12
CA ASN A 24 -15.20 28.79 13.43
C ASN A 24 -14.16 29.73 12.79
N LEU A 25 -12.88 29.34 12.81
CA LEU A 25 -11.82 30.08 12.13
C LEU A 25 -12.00 30.09 10.62
N GLU A 26 -12.40 28.99 10.02
CA GLU A 26 -12.68 28.93 8.58
C GLU A 26 -13.78 29.93 8.19
N ILE A 27 -14.85 30.00 8.99
CA ILE A 27 -15.96 30.95 8.79
C ILE A 27 -15.46 32.41 8.92
N SER A 28 -14.67 32.70 9.96
CA SER A 28 -14.10 34.02 10.18
C SER A 28 -13.17 34.46 9.06
N LEU A 29 -12.26 33.60 8.62
CA LEU A 29 -11.32 33.91 7.53
C LEU A 29 -12.03 34.12 6.19
N LYS A 30 -13.11 33.39 5.93
CA LYS A 30 -13.96 33.60 4.75
C LYS A 30 -14.69 34.96 4.81
N LYS A 31 -15.18 35.34 5.98
CA LYS A 31 -15.80 36.68 6.21
C LYS A 31 -14.81 37.82 5.94
N HIS A 32 -13.52 37.60 6.22
CA HIS A 32 -12.47 38.57 5.99
C HIS A 32 -11.82 38.45 4.60
N GLU A 33 -12.41 37.67 3.70
CA GLU A 33 -12.01 37.54 2.30
C GLU A 33 -10.55 37.06 2.08
N ILE A 34 -10.00 36.31 3.03
CA ILE A 34 -8.62 35.78 2.93
C ILE A 34 -8.41 34.96 1.64
N GLN A 35 -9.48 34.34 1.12
CA GLN A 35 -9.42 33.62 -0.16
C GLN A 35 -9.05 34.52 -1.34
N ASN A 36 -9.19 35.85 -1.22
CA ASN A 36 -8.85 36.84 -2.24
C ASN A 36 -7.40 37.30 -2.15
N GLU A 37 -6.70 37.05 -1.04
CA GLU A 37 -5.31 37.44 -0.84
C GLU A 37 -4.36 36.67 -1.76
N LEU A 38 -3.33 37.36 -2.24
CA LEU A 38 -2.34 36.79 -3.18
C LEU A 38 -1.60 35.61 -2.55
N GLU A 39 -1.16 35.77 -1.30
CA GLU A 39 -0.41 34.76 -0.55
C GLU A 39 -1.20 33.48 -0.36
N PHE A 40 -2.51 33.58 -0.09
CA PHE A 40 -3.38 32.44 0.01
C PHE A 40 -3.54 31.72 -1.34
N ARG A 41 -3.64 32.45 -2.46
CA ARG A 41 -3.73 31.86 -3.80
C ARG A 41 -2.43 31.17 -4.19
N ILE A 42 -1.28 31.77 -3.88
CA ILE A 42 0.03 31.14 -4.09
C ILE A 42 0.14 29.85 -3.25
N TRP A 43 -0.30 29.91 -1.99
CA TRP A 43 -0.37 28.71 -1.13
C TRP A 43 -1.23 27.62 -1.72
N LEU A 44 -2.45 27.92 -2.21
CA LEU A 44 -3.34 26.96 -2.87
C LEU A 44 -2.67 26.32 -4.09
N GLU A 45 -1.94 27.08 -4.88
CA GLU A 45 -1.27 26.56 -6.06
C GLU A 45 -0.12 25.62 -5.67
N ASP A 46 0.75 26.04 -4.76
CA ASP A 46 1.94 25.29 -4.36
C ASP A 46 1.57 24.02 -3.60
N PHE A 47 0.69 24.12 -2.62
CA PHE A 47 0.22 22.95 -1.87
C PHE A 47 -0.73 22.07 -2.68
N GLY A 48 -1.45 22.64 -3.65
CA GLY A 48 -2.21 21.88 -4.62
C GLY A 48 -1.35 20.97 -5.51
N LYS A 49 -0.10 21.33 -5.75
CA LYS A 49 0.89 20.46 -6.44
C LYS A 49 1.33 19.29 -5.56
N ILE A 50 1.41 19.50 -4.23
CA ILE A 50 1.89 18.51 -3.25
C ILE A 50 0.77 17.54 -2.86
N TYR A 51 -0.38 18.07 -2.42
CA TYR A 51 -1.49 17.30 -1.82
C TYR A 51 -2.64 17.02 -2.79
N GLY A 52 -2.64 17.67 -3.96
CA GLY A 52 -3.73 17.65 -4.91
C GLY A 52 -4.78 18.73 -4.67
N LYS A 53 -5.23 19.39 -5.75
CA LYS A 53 -6.15 20.55 -5.69
C LYS A 53 -7.44 20.31 -4.89
N LYS A 54 -7.95 19.07 -4.86
CA LYS A 54 -9.16 18.70 -4.14
C LYS A 54 -9.00 18.51 -2.63
N GLN A 55 -7.75 18.47 -2.15
CA GLN A 55 -7.43 18.25 -0.73
C GLN A 55 -6.99 19.54 -0.04
N VAL A 56 -6.63 20.54 -0.82
CA VAL A 56 -6.12 21.82 -0.32
C VAL A 56 -7.28 22.78 -0.21
N ASP A 57 -7.61 23.15 1.02
CA ASP A 57 -8.73 24.01 1.37
C ASP A 57 -8.36 24.96 2.53
N MET A 58 -9.28 25.80 2.94
CA MET A 58 -9.06 26.75 4.02
C MET A 58 -8.73 26.07 5.35
N GLN A 59 -9.29 24.89 5.62
CA GLN A 59 -8.99 24.16 6.87
C GLN A 59 -7.53 23.70 6.89
N LEU A 60 -7.02 23.17 5.78
CA LEU A 60 -5.61 22.78 5.68
C LEU A 60 -4.68 23.98 5.77
N TYR A 61 -5.08 25.14 5.22
CA TYR A 61 -4.35 26.41 5.36
C TYR A 61 -4.21 26.80 6.83
N ILE A 62 -5.31 26.76 7.59
CA ILE A 62 -5.32 27.07 9.02
C ILE A 62 -4.42 26.10 9.80
N VAL A 63 -4.46 24.79 9.48
CA VAL A 63 -3.61 23.79 10.15
C VAL A 63 -2.13 24.08 9.92
N PHE A 64 -1.72 24.44 8.71
CA PHE A 64 -0.33 24.80 8.44
C PHE A 64 0.07 26.13 9.07
N ALA A 65 -0.85 27.10 9.13
CA ALA A 65 -0.64 28.34 9.87
C ALA A 65 -0.42 28.07 11.38
N LEU A 66 -1.21 27.18 11.98
CA LEU A 66 -1.04 26.76 13.37
C LEU A 66 0.36 26.19 13.62
N ILE A 67 0.82 25.28 12.77
CA ILE A 67 2.17 24.69 12.86
C ILE A 67 3.24 25.79 12.78
N TYR A 68 3.07 26.72 11.86
CA TYR A 68 3.99 27.84 11.69
C TYR A 68 4.06 28.74 12.93
N PHE A 69 2.91 29.17 13.47
CA PHE A 69 2.87 30.02 14.66
C PHE A 69 3.30 29.30 15.95
N ILE A 70 2.98 28.03 16.11
CA ILE A 70 3.49 27.22 17.23
C ILE A 70 5.02 27.15 17.18
N GLY A 71 5.60 26.99 15.98
CA GLY A 71 7.05 27.01 15.79
C GLY A 71 7.68 28.32 16.26
N HIS A 72 7.07 29.46 15.97
CA HIS A 72 7.53 30.77 16.49
C HIS A 72 7.52 30.83 17.99
N ILE A 73 6.46 30.32 18.64
CA ILE A 73 6.38 30.27 20.11
C ILE A 73 7.53 29.45 20.67
N PHE A 74 7.79 28.26 20.11
CA PHE A 74 8.86 27.40 20.57
C PHE A 74 10.22 28.06 20.48
N ILE A 75 10.54 28.71 19.34
CA ILE A 75 11.78 29.46 19.18
C ILE A 75 11.86 30.63 20.20
N SER A 76 10.76 31.37 20.37
CA SER A 76 10.69 32.49 21.32
C SER A 76 11.00 32.05 22.74
N MET A 77 10.36 30.99 23.19
CA MET A 77 10.54 30.46 24.56
C MET A 77 11.97 29.99 24.80
N TYR A 78 12.59 29.39 23.79
CA TYR A 78 13.96 28.95 23.87
C TYR A 78 14.92 30.14 24.03
N ILE A 79 14.81 31.16 23.17
CA ILE A 79 15.69 32.33 23.16
C ILE A 79 15.53 33.17 24.45
N LEU A 80 14.30 33.30 24.94
CA LEU A 80 14.02 34.08 26.15
C LEU A 80 14.35 33.35 27.44
N ASN A 81 14.83 32.10 27.37
CA ASN A 81 15.16 31.25 28.52
C ASN A 81 13.99 31.08 29.52
N ASN A 82 12.78 31.31 29.06
CA ASN A 82 11.57 31.38 29.88
C ASN A 82 10.87 30.01 29.89
N LYS A 83 11.16 29.18 30.88
CA LYS A 83 10.46 27.91 31.18
C LYS A 83 9.08 28.07 31.79
N LYS A 84 8.54 29.30 31.88
CA LYS A 84 7.25 29.59 32.53
C LYS A 84 6.11 29.52 31.49
N THR A 85 4.99 28.98 31.92
CA THR A 85 3.72 28.91 31.16
C THR A 85 3.45 30.22 30.42
N LEU A 86 3.09 30.09 29.17
CA LEU A 86 2.60 31.19 28.34
C LEU A 86 1.30 31.72 28.94
N THR A 87 1.28 32.99 29.32
CA THR A 87 0.05 33.70 29.68
C THR A 87 -0.43 34.49 28.47
N GLU A 88 -1.76 34.60 28.30
CA GLU A 88 -2.41 35.28 27.19
C GLU A 88 -1.92 36.70 26.94
N ASP A 89 -1.52 37.42 27.99
CA ASP A 89 -1.07 38.81 27.91
C ASP A 89 0.29 39.05 27.26
N LYS A 90 1.11 38.01 27.08
CA LYS A 90 2.49 38.17 26.58
C LYS A 90 2.71 37.90 25.10
N LEU A 91 1.73 37.34 24.42
CA LEU A 91 1.82 36.94 23.04
C LEU A 91 0.66 37.51 22.22
N SER A 92 0.73 38.76 21.77
CA SER A 92 -0.18 39.23 20.73
C SER A 92 0.39 38.87 19.34
N LEU A 93 -0.46 38.63 18.35
CA LEU A 93 -0.02 38.42 16.95
C LEU A 93 0.80 39.62 16.42
N ARG A 94 0.59 40.83 16.93
CA ARG A 94 1.42 42.01 16.67
C ARG A 94 2.88 41.77 17.07
N ASN A 95 3.11 41.07 18.17
CA ASN A 95 4.45 40.77 18.64
C ASN A 95 5.12 39.67 17.80
N PHE A 96 4.38 38.80 17.11
CA PHE A 96 4.97 37.79 16.25
C PHE A 96 5.72 38.39 15.07
N LYS A 97 5.19 39.42 14.41
CA LYS A 97 5.89 40.04 13.28
C LYS A 97 7.15 40.76 13.72
N SER A 98 7.07 41.55 14.80
CA SER A 98 8.25 42.21 15.35
C SER A 98 9.28 41.21 15.89
N PHE A 99 8.83 40.11 16.43
CA PHE A 99 9.70 39.00 16.85
C PHE A 99 10.37 38.32 15.65
N GLU A 100 9.62 38.01 14.59
CA GLU A 100 10.14 37.45 13.35
C GLU A 100 11.19 38.38 12.72
N ASP A 101 10.91 39.70 12.66
CA ASP A 101 11.86 40.71 12.12
C ASP A 101 13.14 40.82 12.98
N ASN A 102 13.00 40.69 14.30
CA ASN A 102 14.13 40.65 15.23
C ASN A 102 14.96 39.38 15.03
N LEU A 103 14.33 38.23 14.90
CA LEU A 103 15.02 36.98 14.59
C LEU A 103 15.69 36.98 13.25
N LYS A 104 15.10 37.54 12.21
CA LYS A 104 15.71 37.72 10.89
C LYS A 104 16.95 38.62 10.94
N SER A 105 16.94 39.68 11.77
CA SER A 105 18.07 40.59 11.92
C SER A 105 19.22 39.97 12.70
N ASN A 106 18.94 39.22 13.75
CA ASN A 106 19.95 38.63 14.64
C ASN A 106 20.47 37.27 14.18
N PHE A 107 19.69 36.54 13.39
CA PHE A 107 19.96 35.15 12.96
C PHE A 107 19.89 35.03 11.42
N LYS A 108 20.60 35.91 10.70
CA LYS A 108 20.59 35.94 9.22
C LYS A 108 20.90 34.59 8.55
N ASN A 109 21.69 33.74 9.20
CA ASN A 109 22.08 32.43 8.69
C ASN A 109 20.99 31.37 8.79
N LEU A 110 19.87 31.66 9.46
CA LEU A 110 18.86 30.64 9.76
C LEU A 110 17.88 30.37 8.62
N ASN A 111 17.60 31.39 7.79
CA ASN A 111 16.57 31.29 6.72
C ASN A 111 15.28 30.56 7.17
N ILE A 112 14.91 30.65 8.49
CA ILE A 112 13.76 29.94 9.05
C ILE A 112 12.45 30.60 8.62
N PHE A 113 12.47 31.93 8.39
CA PHE A 113 11.28 32.76 8.26
C PHE A 113 11.01 33.24 6.81
N GLU A 114 11.32 32.43 5.82
CA GLU A 114 11.07 32.75 4.41
C GLU A 114 9.63 32.48 3.95
N ILE A 115 8.80 31.88 4.83
CA ILE A 115 7.41 31.53 4.50
C ILE A 115 6.55 32.77 4.58
N ARG A 116 5.96 33.18 3.45
CA ARG A 116 5.08 34.37 3.35
C ARG A 116 3.59 34.05 3.25
N TYR A 117 3.23 32.78 3.09
CA TYR A 117 1.84 32.36 2.90
C TYR A 117 0.88 32.84 4.00
N PHE A 118 1.37 33.02 5.23
CA PHE A 118 0.58 33.37 6.39
C PHE A 118 0.62 34.86 6.75
N ASN A 119 1.25 35.70 5.92
CA ASN A 119 1.28 37.16 6.11
C ASN A 119 -0.12 37.78 6.25
N PRO A 120 -1.15 37.36 5.49
CA PRO A 120 -2.49 37.91 5.66
C PRO A 120 -3.07 37.74 7.07
N LEU A 121 -2.65 36.69 7.80
CA LEU A 121 -3.11 36.45 9.17
C LEU A 121 -2.53 37.47 10.17
N PHE A 122 -1.36 38.03 9.89
CA PHE A 122 -0.79 39.11 10.72
C PHE A 122 -1.57 40.41 10.60
N SER A 123 -2.08 40.75 9.42
CA SER A 123 -2.87 41.96 9.19
C SER A 123 -4.25 41.91 9.81
N LEU A 124 -4.76 40.71 10.08
CA LEU A 124 -6.05 40.52 10.73
C LEU A 124 -5.97 40.48 12.27
N SER A 125 -4.76 40.52 12.83
CA SER A 125 -4.52 40.35 14.28
C SER A 125 -5.18 41.39 15.18
N GLU A 126 -5.69 42.50 14.62
CA GLU A 126 -6.38 43.55 15.34
C GLU A 126 -7.89 43.31 15.53
N LYS A 127 -8.44 42.23 14.95
CA LYS A 127 -9.87 41.92 14.97
C LYS A 127 -10.20 40.88 16.03
N GLU A 128 -11.27 41.10 16.81
CA GLU A 128 -11.71 40.25 17.92
C GLU A 128 -11.91 38.77 17.51
N ASP A 129 -12.33 38.54 16.27
CA ASP A 129 -12.57 37.18 15.73
C ASP A 129 -11.32 36.28 15.72
N LEU A 130 -10.13 36.85 15.80
CA LEU A 130 -8.84 36.09 15.79
C LEU A 130 -8.31 35.76 17.18
N SER A 131 -8.92 36.23 18.23
CA SER A 131 -8.60 35.81 19.61
C SER A 131 -8.74 34.28 19.78
N ILE A 132 -9.73 33.71 19.07
CA ILE A 132 -9.95 32.24 19.02
C ILE A 132 -8.76 31.49 18.45
N PHE A 133 -8.14 31.99 17.36
CA PHE A 133 -6.96 31.39 16.76
C PHE A 133 -5.77 31.42 17.71
N TYR A 134 -5.60 32.57 18.36
CA TYR A 134 -4.56 32.77 19.35
C TYR A 134 -4.69 31.82 20.55
N ASN A 135 -5.89 31.72 21.11
CA ASN A 135 -6.18 30.82 22.23
C ASN A 135 -5.91 29.34 21.85
N LEU A 136 -6.21 28.95 20.62
CA LEU A 136 -5.91 27.61 20.11
C LEU A 136 -4.39 27.37 20.03
N ILE A 137 -3.61 28.33 19.52
CA ILE A 137 -2.15 28.24 19.47
C ILE A 137 -1.58 28.07 20.88
N VAL A 138 -2.01 28.90 21.84
CA VAL A 138 -1.56 28.85 23.23
C VAL A 138 -1.94 27.51 23.90
N SER A 139 -3.17 27.06 23.70
CA SER A 139 -3.67 25.80 24.26
C SER A 139 -2.85 24.60 23.75
N ILE A 140 -2.61 24.50 22.44
CA ILE A 140 -1.83 23.43 21.84
C ILE A 140 -0.37 23.52 22.32
N SER A 141 0.23 24.72 22.33
CA SER A 141 1.60 24.89 22.79
C SER A 141 1.79 24.46 24.25
N ASN A 142 0.87 24.85 25.13
CA ASN A 142 0.91 24.44 26.55
C ASN A 142 0.75 22.94 26.73
N HIS A 143 -0.06 22.29 25.87
CA HIS A 143 -0.17 20.84 25.87
C HIS A 143 1.16 20.18 25.43
N LEU A 144 1.75 20.65 24.32
CA LEU A 144 3.00 20.10 23.80
C LEU A 144 4.16 20.22 24.81
N PHE A 145 4.21 21.29 25.59
CA PHE A 145 5.23 21.46 26.65
C PHE A 145 5.08 20.48 27.83
N LYS A 146 3.91 19.90 28.01
CA LYS A 146 3.66 18.89 29.06
C LYS A 146 3.96 17.47 28.61
N LEU A 147 4.21 17.25 27.33
CA LEU A 147 4.48 15.92 26.81
C LEU A 147 5.90 15.45 27.20
N GLU A 148 6.01 14.19 27.58
CA GLU A 148 7.29 13.51 27.82
C GLU A 148 7.94 13.05 26.49
N ILE A 149 8.00 13.96 25.50
CA ILE A 149 8.62 13.73 24.20
C ILE A 149 9.86 14.62 24.11
N ASN A 150 10.93 14.07 23.53
CA ASN A 150 12.12 14.89 23.28
C ASN A 150 11.75 16.09 22.40
N PRO A 151 12.21 17.32 22.75
CA PRO A 151 11.80 18.55 22.07
C PRO A 151 11.96 18.51 20.55
N GLU A 152 13.00 17.87 20.05
CA GLU A 152 13.30 17.73 18.63
C GLU A 152 12.32 16.83 17.83
N TYR A 153 11.37 16.17 18.51
CA TYR A 153 10.32 15.34 17.88
C TYR A 153 8.90 15.85 18.15
N ILE A 154 8.75 16.96 18.88
CA ILE A 154 7.42 17.51 19.22
C ILE A 154 6.61 17.83 17.96
N PHE A 155 7.25 18.37 16.92
CA PHE A 155 6.56 18.68 15.67
C PHE A 155 6.14 17.45 14.87
N ASP A 156 6.86 16.33 14.97
CA ASP A 156 6.41 15.06 14.45
C ASP A 156 5.10 14.63 15.09
N TYR A 157 5.04 14.74 16.41
CA TYR A 157 3.82 14.44 17.16
C TYR A 157 2.67 15.37 16.74
N LEU A 158 2.92 16.68 16.68
CA LEU A 158 1.93 17.68 16.30
C LEU A 158 1.36 17.41 14.90
N ILE A 159 2.21 17.23 13.90
CA ILE A 159 1.80 16.99 12.52
C ILE A 159 1.01 15.68 12.40
N GLN A 160 1.47 14.62 13.05
CA GLN A 160 0.77 13.33 13.02
C GLN A 160 -0.58 13.37 13.73
N THR A 161 -0.73 14.28 14.70
CA THR A 161 -1.97 14.46 15.47
C THR A 161 -2.99 15.33 14.72
N ILE A 162 -2.55 16.44 14.13
CA ILE A 162 -3.45 17.45 13.54
C ILE A 162 -3.77 17.14 12.07
N ILE A 163 -2.80 16.69 11.26
CA ILE A 163 -3.03 16.40 9.84
C ILE A 163 -3.60 15.01 9.67
N SER A 164 -4.77 14.93 9.03
CA SER A 164 -5.45 13.67 8.77
C SER A 164 -4.54 12.65 8.05
N PRO A 165 -4.50 11.38 8.51
CA PRO A 165 -3.80 10.31 7.80
C PRO A 165 -4.18 10.18 6.33
N ILE A 166 -5.43 10.50 5.96
CA ILE A 166 -5.91 10.44 4.57
C ILE A 166 -5.14 11.44 3.69
N ILE A 167 -4.88 12.65 4.20
CA ILE A 167 -4.14 13.69 3.47
C ILE A 167 -2.68 13.28 3.37
N ARG A 168 -2.05 12.92 4.48
CA ARG A 168 -0.63 12.50 4.53
C ARG A 168 -0.33 11.28 3.66
N HIS A 169 -1.20 10.27 3.69
CA HIS A 169 -1.01 9.05 2.88
C HIS A 169 -1.16 9.29 1.38
N LYS A 170 -1.96 10.29 0.96
CA LYS A 170 -2.05 10.65 -0.46
C LYS A 170 -0.78 11.31 -1.00
N SER A 171 -0.13 12.14 -0.20
CA SER A 171 1.18 12.72 -0.52
C SER A 171 2.34 11.74 -0.29
N GLY A 172 2.06 10.54 0.24
CA GLY A 172 3.08 9.54 0.56
C GLY A 172 3.90 9.88 1.79
N GLU A 173 3.43 10.77 2.64
CA GLU A 173 4.10 11.18 3.88
C GLU A 173 3.94 10.11 4.95
N TYR A 174 5.03 9.41 5.24
CA TYR A 174 5.16 8.43 6.30
C TYR A 174 6.36 8.79 7.17
N TYR A 175 6.09 9.20 8.41
CA TYR A 175 7.15 9.55 9.35
C TYR A 175 7.85 8.29 9.86
N THR A 176 9.19 8.29 9.79
CA THR A 176 9.98 7.11 10.16
C THR A 176 10.22 7.09 11.67
N PRO A 177 9.91 5.97 12.37
CA PRO A 177 10.13 5.86 13.81
C PRO A 177 11.60 6.06 14.19
N GLN A 178 11.83 6.76 15.29
CA GLN A 178 13.15 7.15 15.77
C GLN A 178 14.12 5.96 15.91
N PHE A 179 13.66 4.84 16.48
CA PHE A 179 14.52 3.66 16.67
C PHE A 179 15.06 3.11 15.35
N LEU A 180 14.24 3.16 14.28
CA LEU A 180 14.63 2.69 12.95
C LEU A 180 15.65 3.66 12.31
N VAL A 181 15.39 4.96 12.38
CA VAL A 181 16.30 5.99 11.88
C VAL A 181 17.66 5.89 12.56
N LYS A 182 17.67 5.81 13.90
CA LYS A 182 18.88 5.65 14.71
C LYS A 182 19.70 4.43 14.29
N GLN A 183 19.03 3.29 14.10
CA GLN A 183 19.74 2.08 13.67
C GLN A 183 20.28 2.20 12.25
N MET A 184 19.52 2.83 11.32
CA MET A 184 19.96 3.04 9.95
C MET A 184 21.17 3.99 9.87
N VAL A 185 21.14 5.11 10.59
CA VAL A 185 22.26 6.06 10.65
C VAL A 185 23.52 5.40 11.24
N LYS A 186 23.37 4.69 12.38
CA LYS A 186 24.48 3.97 13.01
C LYS A 186 25.13 2.94 12.11
N GLU A 187 24.35 2.29 11.25
CA GLU A 187 24.86 1.23 10.33
C GLU A 187 25.72 1.80 9.20
N VAL A 188 25.42 3.02 8.69
CA VAL A 188 26.00 3.46 7.42
C VAL A 188 26.78 4.75 7.48
N TYR A 189 26.54 5.62 8.46
CA TYR A 189 27.21 6.92 8.54
C TYR A 189 28.61 6.79 9.15
N SER A 190 29.59 7.41 8.52
CA SER A 190 30.93 7.60 9.07
C SER A 190 31.17 9.08 9.33
N PHE A 191 31.84 9.41 10.45
CA PHE A 191 32.06 10.79 10.89
C PHE A 191 32.70 11.65 9.77
N GLY A 192 32.12 12.82 9.52
CA GLY A 192 32.58 13.78 8.51
C GLY A 192 32.08 13.51 7.08
N GLU A 193 31.44 12.39 6.79
CA GLU A 193 30.79 12.17 5.49
C GLU A 193 29.69 13.21 5.22
N SER A 194 29.58 13.65 3.98
CA SER A 194 28.48 14.51 3.55
C SER A 194 27.20 13.70 3.36
N ILE A 195 26.10 14.15 4.00
CA ILE A 195 24.80 13.49 4.02
C ILE A 195 23.78 14.29 3.23
N LEU A 196 22.90 13.61 2.50
CA LEU A 196 21.66 14.16 1.95
C LEU A 196 20.47 13.30 2.35
N ASP A 197 19.44 13.93 2.94
CA ASP A 197 18.07 13.39 2.95
C ASP A 197 17.26 14.10 1.85
N PRO A 198 16.86 13.41 0.77
CA PRO A 198 16.21 14.02 -0.38
C PRO A 198 14.71 14.32 -0.19
N CYS A 199 14.15 13.99 0.97
CA CYS A 199 12.75 14.16 1.35
C CYS A 199 12.64 14.19 2.88
N CYS A 200 13.32 15.17 3.49
CA CYS A 200 13.65 15.14 4.91
C CYS A 200 12.46 15.28 5.88
N GLY A 201 11.29 15.72 5.39
CA GLY A 201 10.12 15.90 6.24
C GLY A 201 10.44 16.82 7.44
N SER A 202 10.17 16.33 8.65
CA SER A 202 10.50 17.00 9.91
C SER A 202 11.98 16.87 10.34
N GLY A 203 12.82 16.20 9.54
CA GLY A 203 14.25 16.10 9.74
C GLY A 203 14.74 14.91 10.55
N ASN A 204 13.96 13.85 10.73
CA ASN A 204 14.30 12.72 11.60
C ASN A 204 15.67 12.09 11.30
N PHE A 205 16.01 11.86 10.04
CA PHE A 205 17.33 11.33 9.66
C PHE A 205 18.46 12.34 9.94
N LEU A 206 18.20 13.62 9.73
CA LEU A 206 19.17 14.69 9.99
C LEU A 206 19.41 14.86 11.48
N ILE A 207 18.35 14.79 12.31
CA ILE A 207 18.41 14.85 13.78
C ILE A 207 19.27 13.69 14.30
N GLU A 208 19.03 12.48 13.87
CA GLU A 208 19.81 11.32 14.32
C GLU A 208 21.27 11.36 13.81
N ALA A 209 21.52 11.88 12.61
CA ALA A 209 22.88 12.14 12.12
C ALA A 209 23.61 13.15 12.98
N VAL A 210 22.97 14.28 13.33
CA VAL A 210 23.54 15.30 14.24
C VAL A 210 23.79 14.71 15.63
N LYS A 211 22.85 13.96 16.20
CA LYS A 211 23.04 13.27 17.50
C LYS A 211 24.24 12.32 17.45
N HIS A 212 24.37 11.57 16.36
CA HIS A 212 25.50 10.67 16.16
C HIS A 212 26.82 11.44 16.11
N ILE A 213 26.89 12.58 15.38
CA ILE A 213 28.08 13.44 15.33
C ILE A 213 28.41 13.98 16.71
N LEU A 214 27.42 14.53 17.43
CA LEU A 214 27.63 15.11 18.76
C LEU A 214 28.11 14.08 19.78
N SER A 215 27.76 12.81 19.63
CA SER A 215 28.17 11.70 20.51
C SER A 215 29.60 11.19 20.26
N GLN A 216 30.28 11.60 19.18
CA GLN A 216 31.64 11.16 18.89
C GLN A 216 32.65 11.84 19.80
N ASP A 217 33.76 11.18 20.06
CA ASP A 217 34.90 11.74 20.83
C ASP A 217 35.78 12.58 19.89
N GLU A 218 35.26 13.74 19.49
CA GLU A 218 35.93 14.70 18.57
C GLU A 218 35.78 16.13 19.09
N THR A 219 36.64 17.04 18.62
CA THR A 219 36.54 18.46 18.98
C THR A 219 35.24 19.08 18.46
N MET A 220 34.76 20.13 19.13
CA MET A 220 33.52 20.81 18.73
C MET A 220 33.67 21.43 17.30
N GLU A 221 34.81 21.96 16.96
CA GLU A 221 35.11 22.53 15.64
C GLU A 221 34.93 21.48 14.52
N LYS A 222 35.44 20.23 14.72
CA LYS A 222 35.24 19.14 13.78
C LYS A 222 33.78 18.69 13.74
N LYS A 223 33.07 18.68 14.87
CA LYS A 223 31.64 18.37 14.92
C LYS A 223 30.82 19.40 14.14
N ILE A 224 31.09 20.70 14.31
CA ILE A 224 30.45 21.78 13.55
C ILE A 224 30.71 21.62 12.04
N THR A 225 31.94 21.32 11.67
CA THR A 225 32.31 21.05 10.27
C THR A 225 31.53 19.86 9.70
N ALA A 226 31.39 18.78 10.46
CA ALA A 226 30.62 17.60 10.06
C ALA A 226 29.10 17.90 9.96
N ILE A 227 28.54 18.70 10.87
CA ILE A 227 27.14 19.12 10.83
C ILE A 227 26.87 20.02 9.61
N ASN A 228 27.79 20.91 9.24
CA ASN A 228 27.70 21.75 8.05
C ASN A 228 27.75 20.95 6.72
N ASN A 229 28.07 19.65 6.78
CA ASN A 229 28.02 18.74 5.64
C ASN A 229 26.69 17.94 5.57
N ILE A 230 25.71 18.28 6.40
CA ILE A 230 24.37 17.66 6.38
C ILE A 230 23.42 18.51 5.55
N TYR A 231 22.71 17.87 4.61
CA TYR A 231 21.77 18.51 3.68
C TYR A 231 20.40 17.82 3.75
N GLY A 232 19.35 18.60 3.70
CA GLY A 232 17.98 18.13 3.61
C GLY A 232 17.20 18.86 2.52
N TYR A 233 16.47 18.10 1.71
CA TYR A 233 15.56 18.63 0.71
C TYR A 233 14.14 18.16 1.02
N ASP A 234 13.17 19.02 0.78
CA ASP A 234 11.77 18.65 0.78
C ASP A 234 11.00 19.59 -0.16
N ILE A 235 9.95 19.08 -0.80
CA ILE A 235 9.08 19.89 -1.66
C ILE A 235 8.14 20.78 -0.82
N ASN A 236 7.88 20.40 0.44
CA ASN A 236 6.98 21.09 1.35
C ASN A 236 7.74 22.13 2.19
N PRO A 237 7.48 23.43 2.02
CA PRO A 237 8.17 24.47 2.79
C PRO A 237 7.92 24.41 4.30
N ILE A 238 6.76 23.89 4.73
CA ILE A 238 6.46 23.70 6.16
C ILE A 238 7.32 22.57 6.75
N SER A 239 7.57 21.51 6.00
CA SER A 239 8.49 20.44 6.42
C SER A 239 9.90 20.98 6.64
N ILE A 240 10.42 21.81 5.73
CA ILE A 240 11.72 22.47 5.87
C ILE A 240 11.75 23.40 7.09
N TYR A 241 10.70 24.18 7.29
CA TYR A 241 10.55 25.04 8.47
C TYR A 241 10.63 24.24 9.77
N VAL A 242 9.85 23.19 9.87
CA VAL A 242 9.81 22.28 11.05
C VAL A 242 11.16 21.61 11.28
N SER A 243 11.82 21.14 10.22
CA SER A 243 13.17 20.54 10.32
C SER A 243 14.20 21.53 10.89
N LYS A 244 14.15 22.78 10.47
CA LYS A 244 15.04 23.84 10.97
C LYS A 244 14.78 24.07 12.47
N ILE A 245 13.52 24.09 12.92
CA ILE A 245 13.18 24.26 14.34
C ILE A 245 13.69 23.08 15.18
N ASN A 246 13.44 21.86 14.70
CA ASN A 246 13.86 20.65 15.40
C ASN A 246 15.39 20.61 15.58
N LEU A 247 16.14 20.95 14.53
CA LEU A 247 17.60 21.05 14.59
C LEU A 247 18.08 22.20 15.48
N PHE A 248 17.37 23.32 15.48
CA PHE A 248 17.64 24.44 16.40
C PHE A 248 17.59 23.98 17.86
N TYR A 249 16.54 23.24 18.24
CA TYR A 249 16.43 22.70 19.61
C TYR A 249 17.53 21.71 19.98
N LEU A 250 18.01 20.93 19.01
CA LEU A 250 19.09 19.97 19.23
C LEU A 250 20.45 20.64 19.37
N LEU A 251 20.72 21.69 18.59
CA LEU A 251 22.04 22.35 18.51
C LEU A 251 22.27 23.40 19.58
N LYS A 252 21.20 23.97 20.14
CA LYS A 252 21.26 24.95 21.25
C LYS A 252 22.26 26.10 20.98
N GLU A 253 23.22 26.26 21.90
CA GLU A 253 24.22 27.35 21.86
C GLU A 253 25.17 27.27 20.67
N ASN A 254 25.43 26.07 20.15
CA ASN A 254 26.30 25.87 18.98
C ASN A 254 25.63 26.23 17.66
N PHE A 255 24.36 26.63 17.69
CA PHE A 255 23.57 26.89 16.50
C PHE A 255 24.07 28.06 15.67
N MET A 256 24.68 29.07 16.31
CA MET A 256 25.18 30.30 15.64
C MET A 256 26.33 30.03 14.65
N GLU A 257 27.07 28.95 14.84
CA GLU A 257 28.23 28.58 14.01
C GLU A 257 27.85 27.56 12.90
N ILE A 258 26.58 27.20 12.82
CA ILE A 258 26.09 26.12 11.94
C ILE A 258 25.26 26.69 10.81
N ASN A 259 25.55 26.26 9.58
CA ASN A 259 24.74 26.51 8.40
C ASN A 259 23.78 25.35 8.20
N LEU A 260 22.48 25.58 8.38
CA LEU A 260 21.46 24.58 8.08
C LEU A 260 21.21 24.52 6.57
N ASN A 261 21.78 23.52 5.92
CA ASN A 261 21.60 23.29 4.47
C ASN A 261 20.28 22.57 4.19
N LEU A 262 19.16 23.24 4.49
CA LEU A 262 17.81 22.74 4.31
C LEU A 262 17.07 23.61 3.30
N TYR A 263 16.62 23.00 2.19
CA TYR A 263 16.08 23.73 1.04
C TYR A 263 14.74 23.17 0.60
N VAL A 264 13.83 24.07 0.23
CA VAL A 264 12.60 23.69 -0.50
C VAL A 264 13.02 23.32 -1.92
N PHE A 265 12.93 22.03 -2.26
CA PHE A 265 13.53 21.50 -3.48
C PHE A 265 12.81 20.26 -3.99
N ASP A 266 12.42 20.25 -5.27
CA ASP A 266 11.93 19.06 -5.94
C ASP A 266 13.10 18.19 -6.42
N PHE A 267 13.45 17.17 -5.65
CA PHE A 267 14.55 16.26 -5.91
C PHE A 267 14.50 15.58 -7.29
N LEU A 268 13.30 15.32 -7.80
CA LEU A 268 13.15 14.63 -9.08
C LEU A 268 13.30 15.54 -10.29
N PHE A 269 12.84 16.80 -10.21
CA PHE A 269 12.65 17.63 -11.40
C PHE A 269 13.40 18.95 -11.42
N GLN A 270 13.91 19.42 -10.29
CA GLN A 270 14.64 20.66 -10.28
C GLN A 270 15.91 20.54 -11.12
N LYS A 271 16.07 21.47 -12.06
CA LYS A 271 17.23 21.57 -12.93
C LYS A 271 18.17 22.62 -12.33
N ASP A 272 18.97 22.22 -11.36
CA ASP A 272 19.93 23.15 -10.81
C ASP A 272 21.33 22.91 -11.31
N ASN A 273 21.85 23.92 -12.00
CA ASN A 273 23.28 24.06 -12.18
C ASN A 273 24.00 24.43 -10.87
N ASP A 274 23.28 24.93 -9.86
CA ASP A 274 23.84 25.44 -8.60
C ASP A 274 24.02 24.35 -7.54
N LEU A 275 23.29 23.22 -7.62
CA LEU A 275 23.41 22.09 -6.71
C LEU A 275 24.14 20.89 -7.33
N LYS A 276 25.30 21.16 -7.98
CA LYS A 276 26.20 20.09 -8.47
C LYS A 276 26.87 19.31 -7.33
N LYS A 277 26.49 19.53 -6.06
CA LYS A 277 27.07 18.84 -4.91
C LYS A 277 26.71 17.36 -4.94
N LYS A 278 27.72 16.53 -4.75
CA LYS A 278 27.59 15.09 -4.59
C LYS A 278 27.88 14.71 -3.15
N PHE A 279 27.21 13.68 -2.68
CA PHE A 279 27.20 13.24 -1.29
C PHE A 279 27.85 11.87 -1.13
N ASP A 280 28.41 11.63 0.05
CA ASP A 280 28.98 10.35 0.45
C ASP A 280 27.87 9.36 0.90
N LEU A 281 26.81 9.91 1.51
CA LEU A 281 25.66 9.15 1.98
C LEU A 281 24.37 9.87 1.59
N ILE A 282 23.43 9.12 0.99
CA ILE A 282 22.04 9.55 0.81
C ILE A 282 21.17 8.63 1.64
N ILE A 283 20.41 9.20 2.59
CA ILE A 283 19.60 8.43 3.54
C ILE A 283 18.25 9.12 3.71
N GLY A 284 17.16 8.35 3.82
CA GLY A 284 15.83 8.96 3.99
C GLY A 284 14.69 7.96 3.78
N ASN A 285 13.48 8.51 3.80
CA ASN A 285 12.24 7.79 3.53
C ASN A 285 11.48 8.46 2.39
N PRO A 286 11.81 8.15 1.11
CA PRO A 286 11.17 8.78 -0.04
C PRO A 286 9.66 8.47 -0.09
N PRO A 287 8.85 9.35 -0.71
CA PRO A 287 7.39 9.25 -0.65
C PRO A 287 6.85 7.94 -1.23
N TRP A 288 5.86 7.33 -0.52
CA TRP A 288 5.25 6.04 -0.85
C TRP A 288 3.92 6.18 -1.59
N TYR A 289 3.94 6.81 -2.75
CA TYR A 289 2.80 6.85 -3.65
C TYR A 289 3.18 6.32 -5.03
N THR A 290 2.17 6.01 -5.82
CA THR A 290 2.35 5.44 -7.15
C THR A 290 1.96 6.44 -8.24
N TYR A 291 2.36 6.19 -9.46
CA TYR A 291 1.97 6.99 -10.63
C TYR A 291 0.46 7.27 -10.70
N ARG A 292 -0.38 6.34 -10.24
CA ARG A 292 -1.84 6.48 -10.17
C ARG A 292 -2.30 7.60 -9.25
N ASP A 293 -1.54 7.85 -8.19
CA ASP A 293 -1.91 8.76 -7.10
C ASP A 293 -1.58 10.22 -7.45
N ILE A 294 -0.83 10.45 -8.52
CA ILE A 294 -0.50 11.78 -9.04
C ILE A 294 -1.75 12.39 -9.69
N GLU A 295 -2.19 13.52 -9.20
CA GLU A 295 -3.45 14.14 -9.65
C GLU A 295 -3.31 14.97 -10.93
N THR A 296 -2.14 15.62 -11.17
CA THR A 296 -1.95 16.49 -12.32
C THR A 296 -1.34 15.74 -13.51
N VAL A 297 -1.94 15.90 -14.69
CA VAL A 297 -1.46 15.29 -15.94
C VAL A 297 -0.05 15.75 -16.30
N GLU A 298 0.26 17.02 -16.03
CA GLU A 298 1.59 17.59 -16.29
C GLU A 298 2.67 16.85 -15.48
N TYR A 299 2.47 16.68 -14.17
CA TYR A 299 3.42 15.98 -13.31
C TYR A 299 3.49 14.48 -13.66
N GLN A 300 2.36 13.85 -14.01
CA GLN A 300 2.34 12.48 -14.52
C GLN A 300 3.23 12.31 -15.75
N ASN A 301 3.18 13.25 -16.70
CA ASN A 301 4.01 13.21 -17.90
C ASN A 301 5.50 13.35 -17.55
N LYS A 302 5.87 14.31 -16.70
CA LYS A 302 7.25 14.47 -16.20
C LYS A 302 7.77 13.18 -15.53
N VAL A 303 6.96 12.55 -14.68
CA VAL A 303 7.31 11.28 -14.01
C VAL A 303 7.47 10.14 -15.02
N LYS A 304 6.62 10.05 -16.03
CA LYS A 304 6.70 9.03 -17.07
C LYS A 304 7.95 9.17 -17.93
N GLU A 305 8.32 10.40 -18.29
CA GLU A 305 9.55 10.72 -19.02
C GLU A 305 10.79 10.40 -18.19
N LEU A 306 10.81 10.82 -16.92
CA LEU A 306 11.89 10.51 -16.00
C LEU A 306 12.07 9.00 -15.82
N ALA A 307 10.96 8.26 -15.67
CA ALA A 307 11.00 6.80 -15.56
C ALA A 307 11.60 6.12 -16.81
N GLU A 308 11.37 6.68 -18.00
CA GLU A 308 12.01 6.20 -19.24
C GLU A 308 13.52 6.52 -19.23
N GLN A 309 13.91 7.76 -18.90
CA GLN A 309 15.31 8.20 -18.83
C GLN A 309 16.13 7.42 -17.79
N LEU A 310 15.48 7.05 -16.68
CA LEU A 310 16.08 6.23 -15.61
C LEU A 310 16.01 4.72 -15.91
N GLU A 311 15.42 4.32 -17.03
CA GLU A 311 15.18 2.91 -17.43
C GLU A 311 14.29 2.14 -16.43
N LEU A 312 13.41 2.81 -15.73
CA LEU A 312 12.53 2.23 -14.72
C LEU A 312 11.08 2.01 -15.17
N LYS A 313 10.68 2.60 -16.31
CA LYS A 313 9.31 2.52 -16.80
C LYS A 313 8.88 1.07 -17.01
N PRO A 314 7.85 0.60 -16.28
CA PRO A 314 7.38 -0.77 -16.37
C PRO A 314 6.58 -1.01 -17.66
N LEU A 315 6.16 -2.26 -17.89
CA LEU A 315 5.22 -2.59 -18.96
C LEU A 315 3.92 -1.79 -18.80
N PRO A 316 3.20 -1.45 -19.90
CA PRO A 316 2.02 -0.58 -19.86
C PRO A 316 0.96 -0.98 -18.84
N LYS A 317 0.69 -2.28 -18.68
CA LYS A 317 -0.26 -2.81 -17.70
C LYS A 317 0.11 -2.56 -16.25
N ASN A 318 1.37 -2.26 -15.97
CA ASN A 318 1.91 -2.02 -14.62
C ASN A 318 2.27 -0.56 -14.36
N LEU A 319 2.12 0.34 -15.34
CA LEU A 319 2.53 1.75 -15.24
C LEU A 319 1.86 2.47 -14.07
N LEU A 320 0.57 2.25 -13.89
CA LEU A 320 -0.20 2.85 -12.79
C LEU A 320 0.33 2.49 -11.38
N ASN A 321 1.10 1.43 -11.28
CA ASN A 321 1.68 0.97 -10.01
C ASN A 321 3.18 1.32 -9.90
N LEU A 322 3.74 2.12 -10.80
CA LEU A 322 5.12 2.61 -10.69
C LEU A 322 5.28 3.39 -9.39
N GLU A 323 6.12 2.92 -8.49
CA GLU A 323 6.40 3.54 -7.19
C GLU A 323 7.42 4.67 -7.35
N ILE A 324 7.10 5.85 -6.85
CA ILE A 324 7.93 7.05 -6.97
C ILE A 324 9.24 6.90 -6.22
N SER A 325 9.25 6.21 -5.08
CA SER A 325 10.46 5.92 -4.31
C SER A 325 11.58 5.26 -5.15
N THR A 326 11.22 4.46 -6.17
CA THR A 326 12.20 3.85 -7.08
C THR A 326 12.91 4.87 -7.96
N LEU A 327 12.21 5.94 -8.34
CA LEU A 327 12.80 7.05 -9.10
C LEU A 327 13.81 7.82 -8.24
N PHE A 328 13.46 8.08 -6.97
CA PHE A 328 14.38 8.70 -6.00
C PHE A 328 15.68 7.89 -5.88
N PHE A 329 15.58 6.58 -5.70
CA PHE A 329 16.74 5.71 -5.52
C PHE A 329 17.70 5.75 -6.72
N VAL A 330 17.17 5.66 -7.94
CA VAL A 330 18.01 5.65 -9.16
C VAL A 330 18.45 7.06 -9.55
N LYS A 331 17.63 8.09 -9.34
CA LYS A 331 18.00 9.50 -9.54
C LYS A 331 19.16 9.90 -8.62
N ALA A 332 19.10 9.49 -7.35
CA ALA A 332 20.19 9.69 -6.39
C ALA A 332 21.53 9.21 -6.95
N ASN A 333 21.57 7.96 -7.43
CA ASN A 333 22.79 7.39 -8.03
C ASN A 333 23.30 8.20 -9.22
N LYS A 334 22.43 8.56 -10.15
CA LYS A 334 22.83 9.24 -11.39
C LYS A 334 23.32 10.67 -11.15
N THR A 335 22.72 11.37 -10.18
CA THR A 335 22.92 12.82 -10.04
C THR A 335 23.70 13.23 -8.79
N PHE A 336 23.38 12.64 -7.62
CA PHE A 336 23.78 13.18 -6.32
C PHE A 336 24.82 12.34 -5.57
N MET A 337 25.14 11.12 -5.99
CA MET A 337 26.11 10.27 -5.30
C MET A 337 27.52 10.44 -5.85
N LYS A 338 28.50 10.60 -4.96
CA LYS A 338 29.94 10.44 -5.28
C LYS A 338 30.22 9.00 -5.71
N GLU A 339 31.39 8.73 -6.24
CA GLU A 339 31.83 7.36 -6.48
C GLU A 339 31.92 6.57 -5.15
N ARG A 340 31.43 5.35 -5.13
CA ARG A 340 31.35 4.49 -3.93
C ARG A 340 30.46 5.05 -2.81
N ALA A 341 29.73 6.12 -3.05
CA ALA A 341 28.78 6.64 -2.07
C ALA A 341 27.70 5.61 -1.73
N LYS A 342 27.13 5.76 -0.56
CA LYS A 342 26.10 4.87 0.01
C LYS A 342 24.72 5.50 -0.14
N ILE A 343 23.71 4.66 -0.34
CA ILE A 343 22.30 5.04 -0.26
C ILE A 343 21.55 4.06 0.66
N PHE A 344 20.68 4.57 1.51
CA PHE A 344 19.88 3.73 2.40
C PHE A 344 18.49 4.31 2.59
N PHE A 345 17.49 3.72 1.94
CA PHE A 345 16.12 4.20 1.95
C PHE A 345 15.13 3.25 2.60
N VAL A 346 14.15 3.81 3.30
CA VAL A 346 12.93 3.10 3.72
C VAL A 346 11.98 3.09 2.54
N MET A 347 11.56 1.91 2.07
CA MET A 347 10.76 1.76 0.87
C MET A 347 9.65 0.73 1.08
N THR A 348 8.59 0.78 0.28
CA THR A 348 7.56 -0.26 0.33
C THR A 348 8.13 -1.63 -0.09
N LYS A 349 7.64 -2.70 0.51
CA LYS A 349 8.03 -4.07 0.14
C LYS A 349 7.67 -4.41 -1.33
N GLY A 350 6.75 -3.64 -1.92
CA GLY A 350 6.36 -3.75 -3.32
C GLY A 350 7.52 -3.64 -4.29
N VAL A 351 8.57 -2.87 -3.98
CA VAL A 351 9.73 -2.69 -4.87
C VAL A 351 10.53 -3.98 -5.08
N ILE A 352 10.52 -4.91 -4.11
CA ILE A 352 11.20 -6.21 -4.23
C ILE A 352 10.26 -7.35 -4.64
N THR A 353 8.95 -7.20 -4.49
CA THR A 353 7.98 -8.26 -4.77
C THR A 353 7.06 -7.97 -5.95
N GLY A 354 6.71 -6.70 -6.21
CA GLY A 354 5.71 -6.30 -7.21
C GLY A 354 6.17 -6.39 -8.65
N SER A 355 5.29 -6.79 -9.57
CA SER A 355 5.61 -6.90 -11.01
C SER A 355 5.94 -5.55 -11.68
N HIS A 356 5.47 -4.43 -11.10
CA HIS A 356 5.75 -3.08 -11.56
C HIS A 356 7.21 -2.65 -11.36
N ALA A 357 7.91 -3.23 -10.38
CA ALA A 357 9.30 -2.91 -10.06
C ALA A 357 10.33 -3.86 -10.72
N SER A 358 9.94 -4.64 -11.74
CA SER A 358 10.82 -5.63 -12.37
C SER A 358 12.06 -5.03 -13.04
N ARG A 359 12.01 -3.79 -13.51
CA ARG A 359 13.18 -3.06 -14.04
C ARG A 359 14.04 -2.47 -12.92
N PHE A 360 13.43 -2.00 -11.85
CA PHE A 360 14.13 -1.52 -10.66
C PHE A 360 15.00 -2.61 -10.03
N ARG A 361 14.50 -3.85 -9.94
CA ARG A 361 15.24 -4.99 -9.39
C ARG A 361 16.47 -5.43 -10.19
N ASN A 362 16.75 -4.82 -11.33
CA ASN A 362 18.06 -4.97 -11.97
C ASN A 362 19.15 -4.24 -11.19
N PHE A 363 18.82 -3.28 -10.34
CA PHE A 363 19.71 -2.48 -9.49
C PHE A 363 20.93 -1.92 -10.24
N LYS A 364 20.71 -1.48 -11.48
CA LYS A 364 21.77 -1.01 -12.38
C LYS A 364 22.57 0.15 -11.75
N GLY A 365 23.88 0.00 -11.72
CA GLY A 365 24.77 1.01 -11.13
C GLY A 365 24.98 0.91 -9.62
N PHE A 366 24.51 -0.18 -9.00
CA PHE A 366 24.69 -0.44 -7.57
C PHE A 366 25.44 -1.74 -7.32
N ILE A 367 26.19 -1.77 -6.22
CA ILE A 367 26.90 -2.93 -5.66
C ILE A 367 26.57 -3.02 -4.16
N ASN A 368 27.00 -4.11 -3.52
CA ASN A 368 26.88 -4.32 -2.06
C ASN A 368 25.46 -4.10 -1.53
N LEU A 369 24.46 -4.55 -2.29
CA LEU A 369 23.05 -4.41 -1.89
C LEU A 369 22.74 -5.20 -0.62
N LYS A 370 22.01 -4.54 0.29
CA LYS A 370 21.46 -5.14 1.51
C LYS A 370 20.00 -4.77 1.62
N ILE A 371 19.17 -5.69 2.08
CA ILE A 371 17.74 -5.46 2.37
C ILE A 371 17.50 -5.77 3.83
N TRP A 372 16.89 -4.85 4.57
CA TRP A 372 16.35 -5.13 5.88
C TRP A 372 14.88 -5.42 5.77
N THR A 373 14.46 -6.52 6.37
CA THR A 373 13.06 -6.94 6.51
C THR A 373 12.73 -7.07 7.99
N PHE A 374 11.45 -6.98 8.31
CA PHE A 374 11.02 -6.87 9.70
C PHE A 374 9.91 -7.85 10.02
N GLU A 375 9.80 -8.23 11.29
CA GLU A 375 8.65 -8.96 11.78
C GLU A 375 7.34 -8.14 11.63
N ARG A 376 6.21 -8.86 11.64
CA ARG A 376 4.90 -8.25 11.37
C ARG A 376 4.54 -7.10 12.33
N LYS A 377 4.95 -7.16 13.60
CA LYS A 377 4.70 -6.09 14.58
C LYS A 377 5.32 -4.77 14.14
N ILE A 378 6.55 -4.80 13.61
CA ILE A 378 7.24 -3.62 13.09
C ILE A 378 6.60 -3.16 11.77
N GLU A 379 6.26 -4.09 10.86
CA GLU A 379 5.61 -3.75 9.58
C GLU A 379 4.27 -3.03 9.77
N THR A 380 3.55 -3.25 10.89
CA THR A 380 2.25 -2.59 11.16
C THR A 380 2.36 -1.09 11.48
N LEU A 381 3.54 -0.57 11.81
CA LEU A 381 3.75 0.86 12.12
C LEU A 381 3.28 1.79 11.00
N PHE A 382 3.46 1.38 9.76
CA PHE A 382 3.07 2.17 8.59
C PHE A 382 1.74 1.73 7.96
N ASN A 383 1.10 0.68 8.45
CA ASN A 383 -0.04 0.01 7.79
C ASN A 383 0.24 -0.47 6.35
N ILE A 384 1.49 -0.44 5.92
CA ILE A 384 2.01 -0.91 4.63
C ILE A 384 3.30 -1.66 4.91
N ASN A 385 3.47 -2.85 4.32
CA ASN A 385 4.70 -3.62 4.47
C ASN A 385 5.86 -2.87 3.81
N PHE A 386 6.95 -2.72 4.53
CA PHE A 386 8.12 -1.97 4.10
C PHE A 386 9.43 -2.76 4.26
N ILE A 387 10.48 -2.21 3.71
CA ILE A 387 11.86 -2.68 3.81
C ILE A 387 12.79 -1.47 3.95
N CYS A 388 14.02 -1.69 4.41
CA CYS A 388 15.08 -0.72 4.19
C CYS A 388 16.04 -1.29 3.14
N LEU A 389 16.29 -0.52 2.08
CA LEU A 389 17.13 -0.92 0.96
C LEU A 389 18.42 -0.09 0.96
N PHE A 390 19.53 -0.79 1.17
CA PHE A 390 20.88 -0.24 1.08
C PHE A 390 21.50 -0.59 -0.27
N GLY A 391 22.29 0.34 -0.82
CA GLY A 391 23.13 0.12 -1.99
C GLY A 391 24.35 1.04 -1.99
N GLN A 392 25.40 0.60 -2.66
CA GLN A 392 26.59 1.41 -2.88
C GLN A 392 26.75 1.70 -4.38
N LYS A 393 27.09 2.93 -4.75
CA LYS A 393 27.31 3.30 -6.15
C LYS A 393 28.50 2.52 -6.73
N SER A 394 28.29 1.89 -7.87
CA SER A 394 29.34 1.22 -8.63
C SER A 394 30.25 2.23 -9.34
N LYS A 395 31.53 1.95 -9.42
CA LYS A 395 32.49 2.71 -10.24
C LYS A 395 32.26 2.54 -11.75
N THR A 396 31.72 1.41 -12.17
CA THR A 396 31.54 1.05 -13.58
C THR A 396 30.07 1.05 -13.96
N THR A 397 29.72 1.67 -15.07
CA THR A 397 28.36 1.64 -15.65
C THR A 397 28.06 0.29 -16.35
N LYS A 398 29.10 -0.48 -16.69
CA LYS A 398 29.01 -1.82 -17.28
C LYS A 398 28.97 -2.88 -16.19
N GLN A 399 27.98 -2.83 -15.31
CA GLN A 399 27.91 -3.83 -14.28
C GLN A 399 27.15 -5.06 -14.76
N ASN A 400 27.80 -6.22 -14.55
CA ASN A 400 27.18 -7.53 -14.60
C ASN A 400 25.97 -7.59 -13.65
N SER A 401 25.03 -8.43 -13.97
CA SER A 401 23.84 -8.67 -13.15
C SER A 401 24.23 -8.93 -11.69
N ILE A 402 23.48 -8.32 -10.77
CA ILE A 402 23.60 -8.67 -9.36
C ILE A 402 23.26 -10.15 -9.19
N GLU A 403 24.19 -10.91 -8.64
CA GLU A 403 24.03 -12.34 -8.44
C GLU A 403 23.33 -12.64 -7.12
N GLN A 404 23.66 -11.88 -6.06
CA GLN A 404 23.15 -12.10 -4.71
C GLN A 404 22.94 -10.80 -3.94
N ILE A 405 21.90 -10.77 -3.09
CA ILE A 405 21.57 -9.67 -2.19
C ILE A 405 21.42 -10.24 -0.79
N LYS A 406 22.12 -9.68 0.20
CA LYS A 406 21.94 -10.06 1.61
C LYS A 406 20.66 -9.44 2.16
N SER A 407 19.79 -10.27 2.70
CA SER A 407 18.55 -9.86 3.39
C SER A 407 18.68 -10.16 4.88
N TYR A 408 18.58 -9.12 5.70
CA TYR A 408 18.66 -9.17 7.15
C TYR A 408 17.24 -9.08 7.71
N HIS A 409 16.83 -10.05 8.49
CA HIS A 409 15.50 -10.04 9.13
C HIS A 409 15.61 -9.65 10.60
N PHE A 410 14.90 -8.58 10.97
CA PHE A 410 14.94 -8.04 12.32
C PHE A 410 13.62 -8.28 13.07
N THR A 411 13.75 -8.61 14.35
CA THR A 411 12.68 -8.70 15.33
C THR A 411 12.95 -7.71 16.47
N ILE A 412 12.01 -7.57 17.40
CA ILE A 412 12.18 -6.77 18.61
C ILE A 412 12.86 -7.61 19.67
N LYS A 413 13.82 -7.01 20.39
CA LYS A 413 14.56 -7.69 21.45
C LYS A 413 13.69 -7.96 22.70
N ASN A 414 12.78 -7.05 23.03
CA ASN A 414 11.89 -7.17 24.18
C ASN A 414 10.48 -7.54 23.70
N GLU A 415 9.80 -8.46 24.39
CA GLU A 415 8.40 -8.78 24.12
C GLU A 415 7.49 -7.60 24.49
N LEU A 416 7.19 -6.77 23.52
CA LEU A 416 6.20 -5.70 23.62
C LEU A 416 4.94 -6.14 22.88
N ASP A 417 3.78 -6.01 23.50
CA ASP A 417 2.51 -6.32 22.83
C ASP A 417 2.19 -5.34 21.71
N THR A 418 2.60 -4.07 21.85
CA THR A 418 2.45 -3.00 20.85
C THR A 418 3.72 -2.15 20.78
N ILE A 419 4.06 -1.73 19.56
CA ILE A 419 5.14 -0.79 19.31
C ILE A 419 4.53 0.60 19.18
N GLU A 420 4.98 1.53 19.99
CA GLU A 420 4.63 2.94 19.89
C GLU A 420 5.71 3.68 19.10
N TYR A 421 5.28 4.66 18.29
CA TYR A 421 6.15 5.41 17.38
C TYR A 421 7.34 6.09 18.07
N PHE A 422 7.10 6.64 19.28
CA PHE A 422 8.09 7.41 20.03
C PHE A 422 8.86 6.59 21.09
N LYS A 423 8.58 5.30 21.24
CA LYS A 423 9.31 4.46 22.20
C LYS A 423 10.62 3.96 21.62
N ASN A 424 11.65 3.95 22.45
CA ASN A 424 12.92 3.31 22.14
C ASN A 424 12.73 1.79 22.08
N VAL A 425 12.91 1.23 20.90
CA VAL A 425 12.84 -0.20 20.63
C VAL A 425 14.21 -0.67 20.13
N GLU A 426 14.74 -1.73 20.73
CA GLU A 426 15.96 -2.37 20.24
C GLU A 426 15.63 -3.46 19.21
N LEU A 427 16.23 -3.34 18.02
CA LEU A 427 16.15 -4.36 16.99
C LEU A 427 17.16 -5.49 17.26
N LYS A 428 16.70 -6.73 17.09
CA LYS A 428 17.52 -7.94 17.13
C LYS A 428 17.58 -8.56 15.75
N LEU A 429 18.77 -8.80 15.24
CA LEU A 429 18.95 -9.59 14.03
C LEU A 429 18.57 -11.04 14.32
N GLU A 430 17.55 -11.56 13.63
CA GLU A 430 17.08 -12.93 13.80
C GLU A 430 17.77 -13.86 12.80
N ARG A 431 17.81 -13.47 11.51
CA ARG A 431 18.41 -14.30 10.45
C ARG A 431 18.92 -13.44 9.29
N VAL A 432 19.84 -14.03 8.54
CA VAL A 432 20.36 -13.48 7.28
C VAL A 432 20.09 -14.47 6.17
N GLU A 433 19.50 -14.02 5.08
CA GLU A 433 19.18 -14.83 3.89
C GLU A 433 19.86 -14.24 2.66
N LEU A 434 20.17 -15.08 1.68
CA LEU A 434 20.64 -14.65 0.37
C LEU A 434 19.47 -14.66 -0.60
N LEU A 435 19.18 -13.51 -1.20
CA LEU A 435 18.19 -13.35 -2.25
C LEU A 435 18.87 -13.34 -3.61
N MET A 436 18.32 -14.09 -4.54
CA MET A 436 18.83 -14.20 -5.91
C MET A 436 17.79 -13.69 -6.90
N PRO A 437 18.20 -12.98 -7.95
CA PRO A 437 17.32 -12.63 -9.06
C PRO A 437 16.78 -13.89 -9.76
N TYR A 438 15.48 -13.94 -9.94
CA TYR A 438 14.78 -15.06 -10.56
C TYR A 438 13.74 -14.59 -11.58
N LEU A 439 13.42 -15.44 -12.57
CA LEU A 439 12.53 -15.10 -13.68
C LEU A 439 12.99 -13.82 -14.40
N ILE A 440 14.20 -13.88 -14.94
CA ILE A 440 14.76 -12.80 -15.74
C ILE A 440 14.23 -12.92 -17.16
N GLU A 441 13.59 -11.87 -17.66
CA GLU A 441 13.15 -11.78 -19.05
C GLU A 441 13.84 -10.61 -19.76
N GLU A 442 14.24 -10.82 -21.00
CA GLU A 442 14.68 -9.76 -21.88
C GLU A 442 13.62 -9.51 -22.96
N LYS A 443 13.13 -8.29 -23.04
CA LYS A 443 12.15 -7.86 -24.05
C LYS A 443 12.57 -6.54 -24.67
N ALA A 444 12.71 -6.52 -26.01
CA ALA A 444 13.15 -5.35 -26.76
C ALA A 444 14.44 -4.72 -26.19
N GLY A 445 15.45 -5.55 -25.90
CA GLY A 445 16.74 -5.13 -25.32
C GLY A 445 16.66 -4.63 -23.88
N LYS A 446 15.53 -4.81 -23.20
CA LYS A 446 15.32 -4.38 -21.80
C LYS A 446 15.19 -5.60 -20.89
N ARG A 447 15.99 -5.64 -19.82
CA ARG A 447 15.97 -6.69 -18.81
C ARG A 447 14.91 -6.43 -17.74
N TYR A 448 14.19 -7.48 -17.34
CA TYR A 448 13.16 -7.49 -16.32
C TYR A 448 13.43 -8.60 -15.31
N THR A 449 13.86 -8.27 -14.11
CA THR A 449 13.98 -9.23 -12.99
C THR A 449 12.63 -9.30 -12.27
N LYS A 450 11.86 -10.34 -12.54
CA LYS A 450 10.48 -10.44 -12.03
C LYS A 450 10.42 -10.70 -10.55
N LYS A 451 11.40 -11.40 -9.97
CA LYS A 451 11.40 -11.76 -8.56
C LYS A 451 12.81 -11.86 -7.97
N LEU A 452 12.90 -11.67 -6.66
CA LEU A 452 14.02 -12.07 -5.81
C LEU A 452 13.55 -13.26 -4.97
N VAL A 453 14.34 -14.32 -4.93
CA VAL A 453 14.00 -15.59 -4.26
C VAL A 453 15.16 -15.98 -3.36
N THR A 454 14.90 -16.56 -2.19
CA THR A 454 15.97 -17.08 -1.32
C THR A 454 16.64 -18.29 -1.95
N GLN A 455 17.92 -18.50 -1.67
CA GLN A 455 18.67 -19.67 -2.13
C GLN A 455 17.98 -20.98 -1.72
N GLU A 456 17.44 -21.03 -0.50
CA GLU A 456 16.69 -22.18 0.00
C GLU A 456 15.46 -22.48 -0.88
N ASN A 457 14.67 -21.44 -1.21
CA ASN A 457 13.52 -21.61 -2.07
C ASN A 457 13.89 -22.01 -3.50
N LEU A 458 15.02 -21.54 -4.04
CA LEU A 458 15.51 -21.98 -5.35
C LEU A 458 15.87 -23.47 -5.37
N ASN A 459 16.49 -23.97 -4.31
CA ASN A 459 16.83 -25.39 -4.19
C ASN A 459 15.59 -26.29 -4.17
N HIS A 460 14.45 -25.77 -3.71
CA HIS A 460 13.17 -26.47 -3.65
C HIS A 460 12.25 -26.18 -4.86
N LEU A 461 12.65 -25.32 -5.79
CA LEU A 461 11.83 -24.98 -6.95
C LEU A 461 12.02 -26.00 -8.07
N TYR A 462 10.91 -26.50 -8.59
CA TYR A 462 10.90 -27.36 -9.76
C TYR A 462 11.02 -26.54 -11.06
N PRO A 463 11.50 -27.16 -12.15
CA PRO A 463 11.60 -26.49 -13.45
C PRO A 463 10.25 -25.87 -13.87
N LEU A 464 10.31 -24.69 -14.47
CA LEU A 464 9.15 -24.06 -15.06
C LEU A 464 9.00 -24.51 -16.49
N GLU A 465 7.89 -25.16 -16.78
CA GLU A 465 7.50 -25.61 -18.12
C GLU A 465 6.00 -25.40 -18.25
N GLU A 466 5.56 -24.91 -19.40
CA GLU A 466 4.17 -24.60 -19.63
C GLU A 466 3.30 -25.86 -19.66
N SER A 467 2.36 -25.96 -18.72
CA SER A 467 1.39 -27.05 -18.65
C SER A 467 0.46 -27.09 -19.86
N TYR A 468 0.11 -28.31 -20.30
CA TYR A 468 -0.98 -28.54 -21.28
C TYR A 468 -2.28 -27.78 -20.93
N TYR A 469 -2.58 -27.65 -19.64
CA TYR A 469 -3.83 -27.02 -19.15
C TYR A 469 -3.81 -25.50 -19.09
N LYS A 470 -2.67 -24.84 -19.27
CA LYS A 470 -2.54 -23.39 -19.14
C LYS A 470 -3.46 -22.59 -20.07
N PRO A 471 -3.61 -22.91 -21.37
CA PRO A 471 -4.57 -22.25 -22.24
C PRO A 471 -6.03 -22.60 -21.90
N LEU A 472 -6.29 -23.78 -21.32
CA LEU A 472 -7.63 -24.33 -21.12
C LEU A 472 -8.35 -23.75 -19.90
N PHE A 473 -7.62 -23.28 -18.88
CA PHE A 473 -8.24 -22.60 -17.74
C PHE A 473 -8.61 -21.16 -18.04
N HIS A 474 -9.85 -20.80 -17.77
CA HIS A 474 -10.41 -19.47 -18.02
C HIS A 474 -10.89 -18.82 -16.72
N LYS A 475 -10.76 -17.49 -16.64
CA LYS A 475 -11.32 -16.73 -15.51
C LYS A 475 -12.83 -16.66 -15.63
N GLY A 476 -13.56 -16.85 -14.53
CA GLY A 476 -15.02 -16.71 -14.49
C GLY A 476 -15.53 -15.29 -14.68
N ALA A 477 -16.86 -15.11 -14.65
CA ALA A 477 -17.54 -13.86 -14.91
C ALA A 477 -17.40 -12.81 -13.79
N ASP A 478 -17.13 -11.57 -14.14
CA ASP A 478 -16.99 -10.46 -13.19
C ASP A 478 -18.38 -9.86 -12.85
N LEU A 479 -19.16 -10.54 -12.02
CA LEU A 479 -20.52 -10.18 -11.60
C LEU A 479 -20.55 -8.95 -10.68
N ASN A 480 -20.32 -7.76 -11.21
CA ASN A 480 -20.39 -6.48 -10.48
C ASN A 480 -21.31 -5.48 -11.20
N PRO A 481 -22.03 -4.61 -10.53
CA PRO A 481 -22.11 -4.46 -9.06
C PRO A 481 -22.93 -5.58 -8.41
N ARG A 482 -22.37 -6.21 -7.38
CA ARG A 482 -22.97 -7.40 -6.74
C ARG A 482 -24.30 -7.12 -6.06
N ASN A 483 -24.45 -5.92 -5.52
CA ASN A 483 -25.65 -5.51 -4.78
C ASN A 483 -26.93 -5.51 -5.64
N LEU A 484 -26.79 -5.36 -6.95
CA LEU A 484 -27.93 -5.32 -7.86
C LEU A 484 -28.41 -6.71 -8.28
N ILE A 485 -27.54 -7.73 -8.19
CA ILE A 485 -27.83 -9.04 -8.80
C ILE A 485 -27.77 -10.23 -7.82
N PHE A 486 -27.04 -10.11 -6.68
CA PHE A 486 -27.03 -11.20 -5.69
C PHE A 486 -28.27 -11.14 -4.83
N ILE A 487 -29.01 -12.25 -4.78
CA ILE A 487 -30.35 -12.32 -4.21
C ILE A 487 -30.51 -13.46 -3.19
N LYS A 488 -31.44 -13.27 -2.27
CA LYS A 488 -32.14 -14.33 -1.57
C LYS A 488 -33.56 -14.40 -2.12
N PHE A 489 -34.16 -15.54 -2.11
CA PHE A 489 -35.51 -15.69 -2.63
C PHE A 489 -36.41 -16.61 -1.74
N LYS A 490 -37.70 -16.35 -1.83
CA LYS A 490 -38.76 -17.18 -1.22
C LYS A 490 -39.79 -17.48 -2.31
N SER A 491 -40.02 -18.77 -2.56
CA SER A 491 -40.98 -19.23 -3.57
C SER A 491 -42.39 -18.71 -3.28
N ILE A 492 -43.10 -18.25 -4.28
CA ILE A 492 -44.50 -17.86 -4.26
C ILE A 492 -45.34 -19.06 -4.77
N ASP A 493 -45.03 -19.49 -5.99
CA ASP A 493 -45.65 -20.61 -6.67
C ASP A 493 -44.61 -21.39 -7.50
N ASN A 494 -45.04 -22.20 -8.48
CA ASN A 494 -44.12 -22.96 -9.34
C ASN A 494 -43.28 -22.10 -10.29
N SER A 495 -43.74 -20.91 -10.70
CA SER A 495 -43.13 -20.04 -11.71
C SER A 495 -42.53 -18.81 -11.11
N LEU A 496 -43.10 -18.21 -10.05
CA LEU A 496 -42.75 -16.92 -9.46
C LEU A 496 -42.08 -17.06 -8.10
N THR A 497 -41.27 -16.06 -7.78
CA THR A 497 -40.59 -15.96 -6.50
C THR A 497 -40.38 -14.50 -6.09
N LYS A 498 -40.49 -14.27 -4.76
CA LYS A 498 -40.05 -13.01 -4.15
C LYS A 498 -38.55 -13.03 -3.93
N ILE A 499 -37.87 -11.93 -4.29
CA ILE A 499 -36.45 -11.77 -4.11
C ILE A 499 -36.14 -10.57 -3.21
N THR A 500 -35.02 -10.67 -2.49
CA THR A 500 -34.42 -9.61 -1.68
C THR A 500 -32.91 -9.58 -1.92
N PRO A 501 -32.21 -8.45 -1.68
CA PRO A 501 -30.77 -8.40 -1.75
C PRO A 501 -30.09 -9.39 -0.78
N ASP A 502 -29.02 -10.02 -1.20
CA ASP A 502 -28.20 -10.86 -0.29
C ASP A 502 -27.29 -10.00 0.59
N LYS A 503 -27.70 -9.72 1.82
CA LYS A 503 -26.97 -8.86 2.76
C LYS A 503 -25.56 -9.35 3.11
N ARG A 504 -25.20 -10.62 2.85
CA ARG A 504 -23.84 -11.14 3.03
C ARG A 504 -22.86 -10.49 2.06
N ILE A 505 -23.35 -10.18 0.84
CA ILE A 505 -22.56 -9.52 -0.21
C ILE A 505 -22.58 -8.01 -0.02
N PHE A 506 -23.70 -7.44 0.43
CA PHE A 506 -23.92 -6.00 0.58
C PHE A 506 -22.88 -5.33 1.50
N LYS A 507 -22.57 -5.91 2.65
CA LYS A 507 -21.60 -5.39 3.63
C LYS A 507 -20.17 -5.17 3.08
N ARG A 508 -19.83 -5.77 1.93
CA ARG A 508 -18.49 -5.69 1.30
C ARG A 508 -18.44 -4.82 0.06
N ALA A 509 -19.55 -4.20 -0.32
CA ALA A 509 -19.59 -3.31 -1.48
C ALA A 509 -18.91 -1.98 -1.17
N LYS A 510 -18.23 -1.42 -2.18
CA LYS A 510 -17.62 -0.07 -2.08
C LYS A 510 -18.63 0.99 -2.51
N ALA A 511 -18.43 2.23 -2.04
CA ALA A 511 -19.21 3.37 -2.49
C ALA A 511 -19.13 3.52 -4.03
N PRO A 512 -20.22 3.93 -4.71
CA PRO A 512 -21.54 4.26 -4.15
C PRO A 512 -22.41 3.04 -3.86
N TRP A 513 -22.02 1.84 -4.34
CA TRP A 513 -22.82 0.61 -4.35
C TRP A 513 -23.22 0.12 -2.96
N ASN A 514 -22.44 0.43 -1.91
CA ASN A 514 -22.76 0.06 -0.53
C ASN A 514 -24.02 0.77 0.04
N LYS A 515 -24.52 1.79 -0.65
CA LYS A 515 -25.71 2.57 -0.27
C LYS A 515 -26.90 2.31 -1.22
N ILE A 516 -26.72 1.48 -2.25
CA ILE A 516 -27.74 1.23 -3.29
C ILE A 516 -28.31 -0.15 -3.06
N GLU A 517 -29.58 -0.21 -2.79
CA GLU A 517 -30.34 -1.42 -2.50
C GLU A 517 -31.64 -1.40 -3.32
N PHE A 518 -32.10 -2.57 -3.79
CA PHE A 518 -33.44 -2.73 -4.29
C PHE A 518 -34.34 -3.30 -3.20
N GLU A 519 -35.61 -2.96 -3.25
CA GLU A 519 -36.63 -3.48 -2.34
C GLU A 519 -37.07 -4.90 -2.73
N ASN A 520 -38.03 -5.45 -1.96
CA ASN A 520 -38.63 -6.75 -2.29
C ASN A 520 -39.28 -6.70 -3.68
N GLU A 521 -38.87 -7.62 -4.54
CA GLU A 521 -39.34 -7.72 -5.91
C GLU A 521 -39.87 -9.16 -6.20
N THR A 522 -40.65 -9.26 -7.28
CA THR A 522 -41.09 -10.58 -7.77
C THR A 522 -40.46 -10.83 -9.13
N ILE A 523 -39.96 -12.03 -9.37
CA ILE A 523 -39.39 -12.45 -10.65
C ILE A 523 -39.78 -13.89 -10.98
N GLU A 524 -39.59 -14.27 -12.24
CA GLU A 524 -39.70 -15.66 -12.68
C GLU A 524 -38.46 -16.46 -12.24
N LYS A 525 -38.68 -17.67 -11.70
CA LYS A 525 -37.61 -18.57 -11.19
C LYS A 525 -36.56 -18.93 -12.22
N LYS A 526 -36.89 -18.92 -13.50
CA LYS A 526 -35.94 -19.20 -14.58
C LYS A 526 -34.76 -18.22 -14.66
N TYR A 527 -34.89 -16.98 -14.14
CA TYR A 527 -33.83 -15.99 -14.09
C TYR A 527 -32.94 -16.11 -12.84
N ILE A 528 -33.14 -17.11 -12.00
CA ILE A 528 -32.29 -17.38 -10.85
C ILE A 528 -31.20 -18.39 -11.25
N PHE A 529 -29.95 -17.99 -11.09
CA PHE A 529 -28.79 -18.83 -11.36
C PHE A 529 -28.02 -19.09 -10.05
N LYS A 530 -27.38 -20.26 -9.97
CA LYS A 530 -26.46 -20.60 -8.89
C LYS A 530 -25.05 -20.19 -9.27
N VAL A 531 -24.34 -19.49 -8.37
CA VAL A 531 -22.98 -19.05 -8.62
C VAL A 531 -22.04 -19.45 -7.49
N ILE A 532 -20.79 -19.77 -7.86
CA ILE A 532 -19.72 -20.14 -6.93
C ILE A 532 -18.71 -19.01 -6.85
N LYS A 533 -18.23 -18.73 -5.62
CA LYS A 533 -17.22 -17.74 -5.31
C LYS A 533 -16.07 -18.34 -4.53
N SER A 534 -14.90 -17.69 -4.57
CA SER A 534 -13.72 -18.14 -3.82
C SER A 534 -13.88 -18.08 -2.30
N THR A 535 -14.84 -17.30 -1.80
CA THR A 535 -15.14 -17.21 -0.36
C THR A 535 -15.67 -18.51 0.21
N GLU A 536 -16.34 -19.32 -0.59
CA GLU A 536 -16.94 -20.60 -0.21
C GLU A 536 -16.14 -21.82 -0.68
N LEU A 537 -15.00 -21.59 -1.37
CA LEU A 537 -14.11 -22.65 -1.83
C LEU A 537 -13.13 -23.04 -0.71
N VAL A 538 -13.05 -24.31 -0.40
CA VAL A 538 -12.05 -24.97 0.44
C VAL A 538 -11.34 -26.06 -0.36
N LYS A 539 -10.34 -26.75 0.19
CA LYS A 539 -9.68 -27.85 -0.51
C LYS A 539 -10.71 -28.94 -0.85
N PHE A 540 -10.74 -29.35 -2.12
CA PHE A 540 -11.60 -30.37 -2.74
C PHE A 540 -13.09 -30.09 -2.77
N CYS A 541 -13.61 -29.02 -2.14
CA CYS A 541 -15.06 -28.81 -2.06
C CYS A 541 -15.45 -27.32 -2.03
N VAL A 542 -16.72 -27.07 -2.34
CA VAL A 542 -17.41 -25.81 -2.09
C VAL A 542 -18.48 -26.08 -1.03
N TYR A 543 -18.43 -25.37 0.10
CA TYR A 543 -19.35 -25.61 1.22
C TYR A 543 -20.63 -24.78 1.18
N ASN A 544 -20.71 -23.78 0.28
CA ASN A 544 -21.91 -22.96 0.06
C ASN A 544 -21.85 -22.29 -1.32
N TYR A 545 -22.99 -21.76 -1.77
CA TYR A 545 -23.11 -21.04 -3.02
C TYR A 545 -24.09 -19.86 -2.89
N TYR A 546 -24.17 -19.03 -3.92
CA TYR A 546 -25.05 -17.89 -3.97
C TYR A 546 -26.06 -18.02 -5.10
N HIS A 547 -27.14 -17.24 -4.99
CA HIS A 547 -28.10 -17.06 -6.08
C HIS A 547 -27.97 -15.66 -6.63
N VAL A 548 -28.08 -15.57 -7.95
CA VAL A 548 -28.08 -14.30 -8.67
C VAL A 548 -29.25 -14.21 -9.62
N PHE A 549 -29.78 -13.01 -9.80
CA PHE A 549 -30.68 -12.70 -10.91
C PHE A 549 -29.84 -12.38 -12.13
N LEU A 550 -30.09 -13.09 -13.25
CA LEU A 550 -29.54 -12.79 -14.56
C LEU A 550 -30.65 -12.92 -15.59
N PRO A 551 -30.86 -11.87 -16.43
CA PRO A 551 -31.92 -11.87 -17.46
C PRO A 551 -31.47 -12.69 -18.68
N LEU A 552 -31.03 -13.92 -18.45
CA LEU A 552 -30.47 -14.83 -19.45
C LEU A 552 -31.32 -16.09 -19.60
N ASN A 553 -31.28 -16.67 -20.78
CA ASN A 553 -31.80 -18.01 -20.99
C ASN A 553 -30.85 -19.06 -20.35
N LYS A 554 -31.39 -20.04 -19.63
CA LYS A 554 -30.58 -21.09 -18.95
C LYS A 554 -29.93 -22.10 -19.90
N THR A 555 -30.44 -22.25 -21.11
CA THR A 555 -29.97 -23.28 -22.07
C THR A 555 -28.74 -22.82 -22.85
N ASP A 556 -28.65 -21.53 -23.16
CA ASP A 556 -27.60 -20.96 -24.03
C ASP A 556 -26.91 -19.72 -23.46
N LEU A 557 -27.35 -19.24 -22.28
CA LEU A 557 -26.96 -18.00 -21.64
C LEU A 557 -27.14 -16.74 -22.50
N ASN A 558 -28.01 -16.81 -23.50
CA ASN A 558 -28.24 -15.67 -24.37
C ASN A 558 -29.13 -14.62 -23.69
N PHE A 559 -28.82 -13.35 -23.92
CA PHE A 559 -29.63 -12.22 -23.51
C PHE A 559 -30.49 -11.74 -24.69
N ASN A 560 -31.79 -11.76 -24.52
CA ASN A 560 -32.73 -11.16 -25.45
C ASN A 560 -33.81 -10.38 -24.70
N TYR A 561 -33.71 -9.06 -24.74
CA TYR A 561 -34.60 -8.14 -24.03
C TYR A 561 -36.08 -8.31 -24.44
N VAL A 562 -36.35 -8.64 -25.72
CA VAL A 562 -37.73 -8.78 -26.24
C VAL A 562 -38.42 -9.98 -25.64
N THR A 563 -37.69 -11.07 -25.43
CA THR A 563 -38.23 -12.35 -24.91
C THR A 563 -38.23 -12.45 -23.38
N LEU A 564 -37.82 -11.39 -22.69
CA LEU A 564 -37.92 -11.36 -21.21
C LEU A 564 -39.38 -11.38 -20.77
N GLU A 565 -39.69 -12.24 -19.80
CA GLU A 565 -41.00 -12.26 -19.16
C GLU A 565 -41.24 -11.04 -18.29
N LYS A 566 -42.50 -10.73 -18.02
CA LYS A 566 -42.97 -9.48 -17.45
C LYS A 566 -42.20 -9.03 -16.20
N PHE A 567 -42.10 -9.87 -15.20
CA PHE A 567 -41.50 -9.50 -13.93
C PHE A 567 -39.97 -9.40 -14.00
N GLY A 568 -39.31 -10.34 -14.70
CA GLY A 568 -37.89 -10.30 -14.96
C GLY A 568 -37.49 -9.08 -15.76
N LYS A 569 -38.30 -8.65 -16.72
CA LYS A 569 -38.10 -7.44 -17.53
C LYS A 569 -38.19 -6.17 -16.65
N ILE A 570 -39.24 -6.05 -15.84
CA ILE A 570 -39.43 -4.89 -14.93
C ILE A 570 -38.26 -4.80 -13.96
N PHE A 571 -37.86 -5.92 -13.37
CA PHE A 571 -36.74 -5.92 -12.43
C PHE A 571 -35.42 -5.59 -13.11
N TYR A 572 -35.15 -6.13 -14.31
CA TYR A 572 -33.97 -5.80 -15.10
C TYR A 572 -33.91 -4.31 -15.41
N ASP A 573 -34.99 -3.70 -15.86
CA ASP A 573 -35.05 -2.27 -16.19
C ASP A 573 -34.73 -1.42 -14.93
N LYS A 574 -35.26 -1.79 -13.78
CA LYS A 574 -34.98 -1.12 -12.50
C LYS A 574 -33.49 -1.16 -12.14
N ILE A 575 -32.87 -2.33 -12.16
CA ILE A 575 -31.46 -2.48 -11.77
C ILE A 575 -30.51 -1.93 -12.84
N ASN A 576 -30.88 -1.98 -14.13
CA ASN A 576 -30.12 -1.38 -15.21
C ASN A 576 -30.14 0.16 -15.10
N HIS A 577 -31.29 0.76 -14.79
CA HIS A 577 -31.38 2.20 -14.50
C HIS A 577 -30.46 2.61 -13.33
N LEU A 578 -30.49 1.84 -12.23
CA LEU A 578 -29.59 2.08 -11.10
C LEU A 578 -28.12 1.96 -11.51
N TYR A 579 -27.78 0.96 -12.34
CA TYR A 579 -26.43 0.82 -12.85
C TYR A 579 -25.99 2.04 -13.66
N ILE A 580 -26.79 2.49 -14.62
CA ILE A 580 -26.50 3.64 -15.47
C ILE A 580 -26.32 4.91 -14.64
N LYS A 581 -27.21 5.13 -13.66
CA LYS A 581 -27.18 6.31 -12.76
C LYS A 581 -25.90 6.39 -11.93
N TYR A 582 -25.37 5.25 -11.45
CA TYR A 582 -24.29 5.23 -10.48
C TYR A 582 -22.96 4.65 -11.01
N LYS A 583 -22.91 4.23 -12.29
CA LYS A 583 -21.65 3.82 -12.90
C LYS A 583 -20.68 5.00 -12.95
N LYS A 584 -19.37 4.72 -12.91
CA LYS A 584 -18.36 5.76 -13.11
C LYS A 584 -18.44 6.27 -14.55
N GLU A 585 -18.25 7.55 -14.77
CA GLU A 585 -18.18 8.16 -16.12
C GLU A 585 -17.16 7.47 -17.04
N THR A 586 -16.05 6.99 -16.46
CA THR A 586 -15.00 6.27 -17.19
C THR A 586 -15.39 4.85 -17.60
N THR A 587 -16.58 4.34 -17.19
CA THR A 587 -17.03 2.99 -17.52
C THR A 587 -17.65 2.97 -18.92
N LYS A 588 -17.04 2.18 -19.83
CA LYS A 588 -17.40 2.11 -21.25
C LYS A 588 -18.67 1.29 -21.58
N HIS A 589 -19.20 0.56 -20.60
CA HIS A 589 -20.37 -0.32 -20.80
C HIS A 589 -21.66 0.48 -20.56
N ASP A 590 -22.56 0.46 -21.55
CA ASP A 590 -23.76 1.28 -21.54
C ASP A 590 -24.93 0.63 -20.82
N SER A 591 -24.91 -0.68 -20.65
CA SER A 591 -25.91 -1.45 -19.92
C SER A 591 -25.29 -2.33 -18.83
N LEU A 592 -26.12 -2.74 -17.86
CA LEU A 592 -25.73 -3.69 -16.81
C LEU A 592 -25.27 -5.02 -17.40
N ILE A 593 -25.99 -5.54 -18.40
CA ILE A 593 -25.66 -6.85 -19.01
C ILE A 593 -24.29 -6.80 -19.73
N GLU A 594 -24.00 -5.76 -20.48
CA GLU A 594 -22.67 -5.58 -21.09
C GLU A 594 -21.56 -5.54 -20.03
N ASN A 595 -21.82 -4.87 -18.91
CA ASN A 595 -20.88 -4.81 -17.82
C ASN A 595 -20.69 -6.17 -17.11
N LEU A 596 -21.73 -7.01 -17.02
CA LEU A 596 -21.65 -8.35 -16.45
C LEU A 596 -20.95 -9.33 -17.40
N ASP A 597 -21.13 -9.16 -18.70
CA ASP A 597 -20.51 -10.00 -19.73
C ASP A 597 -19.17 -9.46 -20.26
N ARG A 598 -18.51 -8.60 -19.53
CA ARG A 598 -17.20 -8.07 -19.94
C ARG A 598 -16.26 -9.19 -20.41
N TRP A 599 -15.72 -9.00 -21.61
CA TRP A 599 -14.84 -9.95 -22.30
C TRP A 599 -15.49 -11.31 -22.56
N SER A 600 -16.82 -11.36 -22.76
CA SER A 600 -17.61 -12.57 -23.04
C SER A 600 -17.35 -13.70 -22.06
N LYS A 601 -17.31 -13.35 -20.74
CA LYS A 601 -17.03 -14.32 -19.68
C LYS A 601 -18.29 -14.88 -19.04
N LEU A 602 -19.42 -14.18 -19.12
CA LEU A 602 -20.70 -14.62 -18.58
C LEU A 602 -21.47 -15.39 -19.66
N ILE A 603 -21.66 -14.81 -20.83
CA ILE A 603 -22.33 -15.43 -21.98
C ILE A 603 -21.29 -16.28 -22.72
N ASN A 604 -21.01 -17.45 -22.16
CA ASN A 604 -20.02 -18.37 -22.67
C ASN A 604 -20.44 -19.81 -22.44
N GLN A 605 -20.41 -20.63 -23.49
CA GLN A 605 -20.84 -22.04 -23.45
C GLN A 605 -20.11 -22.87 -22.38
N ARG A 606 -18.87 -22.54 -22.06
CA ARG A 606 -18.11 -23.22 -20.99
C ARG A 606 -18.77 -23.07 -19.62
N GLN A 607 -19.51 -21.98 -19.38
CA GLN A 607 -20.29 -21.80 -18.14
C GLN A 607 -21.45 -22.80 -18.02
N LEU A 608 -21.89 -23.39 -19.11
CA LEU A 608 -22.98 -24.40 -19.15
C LEU A 608 -22.49 -25.83 -18.90
N SER A 609 -21.17 -26.08 -18.98
CA SER A 609 -20.61 -27.41 -18.72
C SER A 609 -21.05 -27.94 -17.34
N LYS A 610 -21.40 -29.23 -17.28
CA LYS A 610 -21.85 -29.89 -16.04
C LYS A 610 -20.71 -30.24 -15.11
N ILE A 611 -19.50 -30.43 -15.61
CA ILE A 611 -18.30 -30.72 -14.83
C ILE A 611 -17.29 -29.60 -15.01
N LYS A 612 -16.87 -29.00 -13.92
CA LYS A 612 -15.85 -27.94 -13.91
C LYS A 612 -14.83 -28.16 -12.80
N VAL A 613 -13.56 -27.98 -13.11
CA VAL A 613 -12.52 -27.86 -12.09
C VAL A 613 -12.29 -26.37 -11.82
N VAL A 614 -12.45 -25.95 -10.57
CA VAL A 614 -12.27 -24.55 -10.18
C VAL A 614 -11.10 -24.36 -9.24
N TYR A 615 -10.42 -23.19 -9.29
CA TYR A 615 -9.48 -22.79 -8.26
C TYR A 615 -9.50 -21.27 -8.03
N ASN A 616 -9.00 -20.82 -6.87
CA ASN A 616 -8.98 -19.41 -6.47
C ASN A 616 -7.93 -18.61 -7.22
N ASN A 617 -8.31 -17.44 -7.74
CA ASN A 617 -7.41 -16.51 -8.45
C ASN A 617 -6.51 -15.68 -7.53
N SER A 618 -6.72 -15.74 -6.22
CA SER A 618 -5.91 -14.97 -5.25
C SER A 618 -5.93 -15.64 -3.86
N GLY A 619 -4.87 -15.41 -3.11
CA GLY A 619 -4.69 -15.91 -1.75
C GLY A 619 -3.27 -16.42 -1.49
N ALA A 620 -3.01 -16.86 -0.25
CA ALA A 620 -1.76 -17.51 0.14
C ALA A 620 -1.76 -19.00 -0.21
N ILE A 621 -2.91 -19.65 -0.12
CA ILE A 621 -3.10 -21.08 -0.32
C ILE A 621 -3.91 -21.30 -1.61
N LEU A 622 -3.54 -22.34 -2.34
CA LEU A 622 -4.27 -22.79 -3.52
C LEU A 622 -5.37 -23.76 -3.08
N TYR A 623 -6.60 -23.45 -3.45
CA TYR A 623 -7.81 -24.25 -3.22
C TYR A 623 -8.40 -24.64 -4.57
N SER A 624 -8.78 -25.89 -4.73
CA SER A 624 -9.48 -26.40 -5.91
C SER A 624 -10.62 -27.34 -5.55
N ALA A 625 -11.63 -27.39 -6.40
CA ALA A 625 -12.74 -28.31 -6.28
C ALA A 625 -13.27 -28.75 -7.64
N VAL A 626 -13.81 -29.97 -7.70
CA VAL A 626 -14.61 -30.45 -8.82
C VAL A 626 -16.07 -30.10 -8.55
N ILE A 627 -16.66 -29.34 -9.46
CA ILE A 627 -18.04 -28.89 -9.43
C ILE A 627 -18.85 -29.70 -10.42
N GLN A 628 -19.96 -30.27 -9.94
CA GLN A 628 -20.92 -30.98 -10.78
C GLN A 628 -22.29 -30.30 -10.70
N GLY A 629 -22.90 -30.03 -11.86
CA GLY A 629 -24.24 -29.42 -11.98
C GLY A 629 -24.22 -28.00 -12.53
N ASP A 630 -25.37 -27.33 -12.45
CA ASP A 630 -25.62 -26.01 -13.09
C ASP A 630 -25.13 -24.86 -12.21
N PHE A 631 -23.84 -24.61 -12.25
CA PHE A 631 -23.21 -23.51 -11.54
C PHE A 631 -22.43 -22.61 -12.48
N LEU A 632 -22.64 -21.30 -12.38
CA LEU A 632 -21.79 -20.31 -13.01
C LEU A 632 -20.61 -19.96 -12.10
N ILE A 633 -19.46 -19.74 -12.70
CA ILE A 633 -18.21 -19.44 -11.99
C ILE A 633 -17.93 -17.94 -12.04
N THR A 634 -17.70 -17.34 -10.87
CA THR A 634 -17.41 -15.91 -10.75
C THR A 634 -15.93 -15.59 -10.96
N GLY A 635 -15.59 -14.34 -11.29
CA GLY A 635 -14.26 -13.88 -11.70
C GLY A 635 -13.18 -13.91 -10.62
N ASP A 636 -13.53 -14.25 -9.37
CA ASP A 636 -12.55 -14.54 -8.30
C ASP A 636 -12.05 -16.01 -8.33
N LEU A 637 -12.56 -16.79 -9.28
CA LEU A 637 -12.13 -18.15 -9.61
C LEU A 637 -11.70 -18.26 -11.07
N SER A 638 -10.82 -19.21 -11.36
CA SER A 638 -10.59 -19.76 -12.69
C SER A 638 -11.15 -21.17 -12.78
N PHE A 639 -11.57 -21.58 -13.97
CA PHE A 639 -12.14 -22.91 -14.19
C PHE A 639 -11.74 -23.51 -15.51
N TYR A 640 -11.75 -24.82 -15.55
CA TYR A 640 -11.65 -25.68 -16.73
C TYR A 640 -12.92 -26.52 -16.83
N ASP A 641 -13.51 -26.56 -18.00
CA ASP A 641 -14.69 -27.37 -18.33
C ASP A 641 -14.24 -28.66 -19.00
N THR A 642 -14.72 -29.79 -18.50
CA THR A 642 -14.41 -31.12 -19.05
C THR A 642 -15.63 -32.02 -19.00
N ASN A 643 -15.66 -33.06 -19.84
CA ASN A 643 -16.61 -34.14 -19.77
C ASN A 643 -16.03 -35.39 -19.08
N ASN A 644 -14.75 -35.37 -18.71
CA ASN A 644 -14.05 -36.48 -18.03
C ASN A 644 -13.95 -36.17 -16.53
N LEU A 645 -14.65 -36.94 -15.72
CA LEU A 645 -14.68 -36.79 -14.26
C LEU A 645 -13.34 -37.18 -13.61
N GLU A 646 -12.67 -38.20 -14.14
CA GLU A 646 -11.37 -38.64 -13.64
C GLU A 646 -10.30 -37.57 -13.89
N GLU A 647 -10.28 -36.97 -15.09
CA GLU A 647 -9.44 -35.83 -15.40
C GLU A 647 -9.69 -34.65 -14.45
N ALA A 648 -10.95 -34.40 -14.12
CA ALA A 648 -11.32 -33.37 -13.17
C ALA A 648 -10.76 -33.63 -11.77
N PHE A 649 -10.83 -34.86 -11.28
CA PHE A 649 -10.27 -35.24 -9.99
C PHE A 649 -8.73 -35.25 -9.99
N TYR A 650 -8.10 -35.68 -11.08
CA TYR A 650 -6.65 -35.58 -11.28
C TYR A 650 -6.17 -34.15 -11.11
N LEU A 651 -6.77 -33.21 -11.81
CA LEU A 651 -6.44 -31.79 -11.70
C LEU A 651 -6.72 -31.23 -10.31
N SER A 652 -7.83 -31.61 -9.70
CA SER A 652 -8.18 -31.15 -8.35
C SER A 652 -7.18 -31.68 -7.31
N ALA A 653 -6.65 -32.91 -7.44
CA ALA A 653 -5.62 -33.42 -6.58
C ALA A 653 -4.34 -32.58 -6.65
N ILE A 654 -3.84 -32.33 -7.86
CA ILE A 654 -2.63 -31.55 -8.09
C ILE A 654 -2.77 -30.12 -7.55
N LEU A 655 -3.89 -29.45 -7.87
CA LEU A 655 -4.14 -28.08 -7.47
C LEU A 655 -4.36 -27.89 -5.94
N ASN A 656 -4.76 -28.97 -5.22
CA ASN A 656 -4.88 -28.94 -3.76
C ASN A 656 -3.60 -29.37 -3.02
N SER A 657 -2.60 -29.88 -3.72
CA SER A 657 -1.33 -30.32 -3.16
C SER A 657 -0.64 -29.18 -2.38
N ASN A 658 -0.02 -29.56 -1.25
CA ASN A 658 0.77 -28.60 -0.47
C ASN A 658 2.06 -28.23 -1.22
N LEU A 659 2.63 -29.20 -1.94
CA LEU A 659 3.78 -28.95 -2.82
C LEU A 659 3.44 -27.90 -3.87
N MET A 660 2.32 -28.04 -4.60
CA MET A 660 1.91 -27.04 -5.61
C MET A 660 1.65 -25.67 -5.00
N THR A 661 1.01 -25.61 -3.83
CA THR A 661 0.86 -24.34 -3.10
C THR A 661 2.20 -23.68 -2.80
N LYS A 662 3.21 -24.47 -2.32
CA LYS A 662 4.57 -23.99 -2.05
C LYS A 662 5.26 -23.51 -3.32
N GLN A 663 5.17 -24.26 -4.41
CA GLN A 663 5.76 -23.90 -5.71
C GLN A 663 5.20 -22.58 -6.24
N VAL A 664 3.86 -22.43 -6.21
CA VAL A 664 3.18 -21.19 -6.63
C VAL A 664 3.58 -20.02 -5.72
N ASP A 665 3.72 -20.22 -4.41
CA ASP A 665 4.15 -19.19 -3.47
C ASP A 665 5.55 -18.68 -3.77
N ILE A 666 6.46 -19.56 -4.14
CA ILE A 666 7.84 -19.20 -4.53
C ILE A 666 7.82 -18.28 -5.75
N ILE A 667 6.99 -18.53 -6.78
CA ILE A 667 7.02 -17.77 -8.04
C ILE A 667 6.04 -16.59 -8.08
N LYS A 668 5.00 -16.53 -7.22
CA LYS A 668 4.03 -15.42 -7.25
C LYS A 668 4.65 -14.12 -6.74
N SER A 669 4.32 -13.00 -7.38
CA SER A 669 4.79 -11.66 -7.03
C SER A 669 3.77 -10.81 -6.27
N SER A 670 2.57 -11.34 -6.03
CA SER A 670 1.48 -10.64 -5.34
C SER A 670 0.49 -11.65 -4.75
N ARG A 671 -0.60 -11.18 -4.17
CA ARG A 671 -1.71 -12.06 -3.73
C ARG A 671 -2.41 -12.80 -4.88
N HIS A 672 -2.16 -12.42 -6.13
CA HIS A 672 -2.80 -13.03 -7.30
C HIS A 672 -2.08 -14.32 -7.70
N ILE A 673 -2.86 -15.36 -7.94
CA ILE A 673 -2.39 -16.69 -8.36
C ILE A 673 -2.49 -16.81 -9.89
N PHE A 674 -3.64 -16.38 -10.47
CA PHE A 674 -3.91 -16.49 -11.91
C PHE A 674 -3.52 -17.87 -12.48
N LYS A 675 -2.73 -17.92 -13.57
CA LYS A 675 -2.27 -19.15 -14.24
C LYS A 675 -0.95 -19.69 -13.71
N LEU A 676 -0.45 -19.22 -12.55
CA LEU A 676 0.85 -19.67 -12.00
C LEU A 676 0.95 -21.17 -11.73
N PRO A 677 -0.09 -21.91 -11.30
CA PRO A 677 0.03 -23.37 -11.14
C PRO A 677 0.39 -24.08 -12.45
N PHE A 678 0.07 -23.47 -13.58
CA PHE A 678 0.29 -24.03 -14.91
C PHE A 678 1.58 -23.54 -15.57
N GLU A 679 2.46 -22.89 -14.83
CA GLU A 679 3.87 -22.68 -15.18
C GLU A 679 4.71 -23.93 -14.84
N PHE A 680 4.14 -24.93 -14.19
CA PHE A 680 4.76 -26.21 -13.89
C PHE A 680 4.24 -27.29 -14.84
N PRO A 681 5.04 -28.36 -15.14
CA PRO A 681 4.73 -29.34 -16.18
C PRO A 681 3.62 -30.32 -15.80
N ILE A 682 2.39 -29.82 -15.70
CA ILE A 682 1.21 -30.68 -15.51
C ILE A 682 0.83 -31.27 -16.86
N LYS A 683 1.10 -32.57 -17.03
CA LYS A 683 0.84 -33.33 -18.24
C LYS A 683 -0.68 -33.52 -18.46
N LYS A 684 -1.09 -33.68 -19.73
CA LYS A 684 -2.47 -34.07 -20.07
C LYS A 684 -2.82 -35.41 -19.38
N PHE A 685 -4.02 -35.46 -18.84
CA PHE A 685 -4.53 -36.70 -18.22
C PHE A 685 -4.53 -37.86 -19.22
N ASP A 686 -4.03 -39.00 -18.79
CA ASP A 686 -3.97 -40.24 -19.57
C ASP A 686 -4.51 -41.37 -18.69
N ASN A 687 -5.59 -42.01 -19.14
CA ASN A 687 -6.23 -43.12 -18.46
C ASN A 687 -5.35 -44.37 -18.33
N ASN A 688 -4.34 -44.51 -19.19
CA ASN A 688 -3.39 -45.65 -19.14
C ASN A 688 -2.24 -45.40 -18.19
N ASN A 689 -2.09 -44.18 -17.67
CA ASN A 689 -0.99 -43.87 -16.76
C ASN A 689 -1.41 -44.15 -15.30
N PRO A 690 -0.78 -45.13 -14.62
CA PRO A 690 -1.17 -45.50 -13.25
C PRO A 690 -1.07 -44.36 -12.25
N SER A 691 -0.07 -43.46 -12.42
CA SER A 691 0.09 -42.29 -11.54
C SER A 691 -1.02 -41.27 -11.74
N HIS A 692 -1.50 -41.07 -12.98
CA HIS A 692 -2.63 -40.19 -13.26
C HIS A 692 -3.93 -40.74 -12.68
N GLN A 693 -4.16 -42.05 -12.83
CA GLN A 693 -5.32 -42.73 -12.21
C GLN A 693 -5.27 -42.63 -10.69
N LYS A 694 -4.09 -42.85 -10.09
CA LYS A 694 -3.92 -42.71 -8.63
C LYS A 694 -4.19 -41.32 -8.12
N LEU A 695 -3.72 -40.27 -8.82
CA LEU A 695 -4.04 -38.89 -8.49
C LEU A 695 -5.55 -38.60 -8.62
N ALA A 696 -6.22 -39.15 -9.64
CA ALA A 696 -7.67 -39.00 -9.80
C ALA A 696 -8.43 -39.67 -8.64
N GLU A 697 -8.06 -40.91 -8.27
CA GLU A 697 -8.62 -41.63 -7.11
C GLU A 697 -8.43 -40.81 -5.81
N LEU A 698 -7.23 -40.28 -5.56
CA LEU A 698 -6.93 -39.46 -4.39
C LEU A 698 -7.74 -38.15 -4.41
N GLY A 699 -7.93 -37.53 -5.57
CA GLY A 699 -8.76 -36.35 -5.74
C GLY A 699 -10.23 -36.59 -5.39
N GLN A 700 -10.79 -37.75 -5.84
CA GLN A 700 -12.14 -38.18 -5.50
C GLN A 700 -12.26 -38.44 -4.01
N LYS A 701 -11.33 -39.18 -3.43
CA LYS A 701 -11.29 -39.50 -1.99
C LYS A 701 -11.20 -38.19 -1.15
N GLY A 702 -10.40 -37.23 -1.59
CA GLY A 702 -10.30 -35.91 -0.96
C GLY A 702 -11.62 -35.15 -0.95
N GLN A 703 -12.41 -35.23 -2.03
CA GLN A 703 -13.73 -34.64 -2.10
C GLN A 703 -14.71 -35.31 -1.13
N ILE A 704 -14.69 -36.65 -1.04
CA ILE A 704 -15.56 -37.41 -0.12
C ILE A 704 -15.26 -37.04 1.33
N ILE A 705 -13.99 -37.09 1.75
CA ILE A 705 -13.56 -36.74 3.12
C ILE A 705 -13.95 -35.30 3.46
N THR A 706 -13.76 -34.40 2.54
CA THR A 706 -14.10 -32.98 2.75
C THR A 706 -15.61 -32.79 2.90
N LYS A 707 -16.42 -33.39 2.05
CA LYS A 707 -17.91 -33.32 2.17
C LYS A 707 -18.39 -33.87 3.51
N GLN A 708 -17.92 -35.05 3.91
CA GLN A 708 -18.25 -35.64 5.21
C GLN A 708 -17.86 -34.73 6.38
N THR A 709 -16.68 -34.10 6.30
CA THR A 709 -16.19 -33.16 7.32
C THR A 709 -17.10 -31.94 7.42
N ILE A 710 -17.51 -31.36 6.30
CA ILE A 710 -18.43 -30.22 6.26
C ILE A 710 -19.79 -30.57 6.81
N GLU A 711 -20.34 -31.78 6.46
CA GLU A 711 -21.60 -32.25 6.99
C GLU A 711 -21.58 -32.46 8.50
N MET A 712 -20.49 -33.01 9.04
CA MET A 712 -20.31 -33.15 10.50
C MET A 712 -20.30 -31.80 11.21
N LEU A 713 -19.58 -30.80 10.64
CA LEU A 713 -19.51 -29.44 11.19
C LEU A 713 -20.88 -28.74 11.14
N ASN A 714 -21.66 -28.95 10.07
CA ASN A 714 -23.01 -28.39 9.93
C ASN A 714 -24.04 -28.99 10.89
N LYS A 715 -23.89 -30.27 11.29
CA LYS A 715 -24.72 -30.89 12.29
C LYS A 715 -24.54 -30.31 13.68
N ASN A 716 -23.36 -29.83 14.01
CA ASN A 716 -23.05 -29.13 15.27
C ASN A 716 -23.51 -27.66 15.21
N ARG A 717 -24.81 -27.40 15.26
CA ARG A 717 -25.44 -26.07 15.12
C ARG A 717 -25.05 -25.03 16.17
N LYS A 718 -24.24 -25.36 17.17
CA LYS A 718 -23.85 -24.44 18.25
C LYS A 718 -22.70 -23.47 17.89
N GLU A 719 -21.97 -23.69 16.80
CA GLU A 719 -20.84 -22.85 16.41
C GLU A 719 -20.98 -22.36 14.97
N ASN A 720 -20.85 -21.04 14.78
CA ASN A 720 -20.67 -20.44 13.45
C ASN A 720 -19.22 -20.63 13.00
N TYR A 721 -18.95 -21.67 12.20
CA TYR A 721 -17.61 -21.91 11.67
C TYR A 721 -17.22 -20.91 10.57
N THR A 722 -16.14 -20.18 10.78
CA THR A 722 -15.51 -19.37 9.71
C THR A 722 -14.83 -20.29 8.70
N LYS A 723 -14.64 -19.81 7.45
CA LYS A 723 -13.88 -20.55 6.42
C LYS A 723 -12.55 -21.08 6.95
N PHE A 724 -11.83 -20.29 7.74
CA PHE A 724 -10.53 -20.68 8.32
C PHE A 724 -10.67 -21.89 9.24
N LYS A 725 -11.64 -21.87 10.16
CA LYS A 725 -11.89 -23.01 11.05
C LYS A 725 -12.30 -24.28 10.29
N ILE A 726 -13.14 -24.12 9.25
CA ILE A 726 -13.55 -25.24 8.37
C ILE A 726 -12.31 -25.83 7.69
N GLN A 727 -11.46 -24.97 7.11
CA GLN A 727 -10.26 -25.41 6.39
C GLN A 727 -9.27 -26.14 7.30
N ASN A 728 -9.02 -25.63 8.52
CA ASN A 728 -8.12 -26.30 9.47
C ASN A 728 -8.59 -27.73 9.80
N LYS A 729 -9.91 -27.93 10.01
CA LYS A 729 -10.47 -29.27 10.26
C LYS A 729 -10.36 -30.20 9.05
N ILE A 730 -10.48 -29.66 7.85
CA ILE A 730 -10.27 -30.38 6.61
C ILE A 730 -8.80 -30.78 6.47
N ASP A 731 -7.87 -29.87 6.70
CA ASP A 731 -6.42 -30.10 6.57
C ASP A 731 -5.94 -31.19 7.55
N GLU A 732 -6.45 -31.19 8.80
CA GLU A 732 -6.16 -32.26 9.78
C GLU A 732 -6.52 -33.64 9.23
N LYS A 733 -7.71 -33.77 8.64
CA LYS A 733 -8.21 -35.08 8.11
C LYS A 733 -7.54 -35.48 6.79
N LEU A 734 -7.15 -34.52 5.98
CA LEU A 734 -6.54 -34.78 4.67
C LEU A 734 -5.02 -34.93 4.72
N LYS A 735 -4.37 -34.76 5.87
CA LYS A 735 -2.91 -34.83 6.00
C LYS A 735 -2.29 -36.10 5.37
N PRO A 736 -2.80 -37.33 5.61
CA PRO A 736 -2.24 -38.54 4.98
C PRO A 736 -2.44 -38.57 3.46
N LEU A 737 -3.53 -38.00 2.97
CA LEU A 737 -3.84 -37.92 1.54
C LEU A 737 -2.93 -36.92 0.83
N PHE A 738 -2.63 -35.78 1.45
CA PHE A 738 -1.68 -34.81 0.89
C PHE A 738 -0.27 -35.40 0.75
N THR A 739 0.20 -36.19 1.71
CA THR A 739 1.50 -36.85 1.62
C THR A 739 1.58 -37.73 0.37
N GLN A 740 0.54 -38.57 0.12
CA GLN A 740 0.49 -39.43 -1.07
C GLN A 740 0.44 -38.64 -2.38
N ILE A 741 -0.36 -37.56 -2.42
CA ILE A 741 -0.42 -36.69 -3.60
C ILE A 741 0.94 -36.02 -3.86
N ASP A 742 1.57 -35.47 -2.82
CA ASP A 742 2.83 -34.75 -2.93
C ASP A 742 3.97 -35.72 -3.38
N GLU A 743 4.02 -36.96 -2.88
CA GLU A 743 4.99 -38.00 -3.31
C GLU A 743 4.87 -38.33 -4.80
N ILE A 744 3.65 -38.54 -5.30
CA ILE A 744 3.42 -38.81 -6.73
C ILE A 744 3.81 -37.57 -7.55
N LEU A 745 3.45 -36.37 -7.10
CA LEU A 745 3.71 -35.15 -7.82
C LEU A 745 5.21 -34.81 -7.86
N ILE A 746 5.97 -35.11 -6.81
CA ILE A 746 7.44 -34.99 -6.79
C ILE A 746 8.06 -35.78 -7.94
N ASN A 747 7.68 -37.04 -8.09
CA ASN A 747 8.20 -37.91 -9.16
C ASN A 747 7.85 -37.32 -10.54
N HIS A 748 6.63 -36.88 -10.75
CA HIS A 748 6.22 -36.21 -12.01
C HIS A 748 7.01 -34.95 -12.35
N LEU A 749 7.31 -34.13 -11.35
CA LEU A 749 8.05 -32.88 -11.54
C LEU A 749 9.57 -33.12 -11.67
N GLN A 750 10.09 -34.24 -11.12
CA GLN A 750 11.51 -34.63 -11.23
C GLN A 750 11.84 -35.27 -12.58
N GLU A 751 10.93 -36.02 -13.17
CA GLU A 751 11.11 -36.62 -14.50
C GLU A 751 11.42 -35.52 -15.54
N SER A 752 10.85 -34.34 -15.41
CA SER A 752 11.15 -33.19 -16.28
C SER A 752 12.58 -32.63 -16.06
N LYS A 753 13.22 -32.87 -14.90
CA LYS A 753 14.61 -32.44 -14.65
C LYS A 753 15.65 -33.23 -15.45
N ASN A 754 15.35 -34.47 -15.80
CA ASN A 754 16.32 -35.40 -16.45
C ASN A 754 16.34 -35.25 -17.99
N PHE A 755 15.50 -34.38 -18.56
CA PHE A 755 15.44 -34.12 -20.01
C PHE A 755 16.04 -32.75 -20.42
N HIS A 756 16.65 -32.01 -19.50
CA HIS A 756 17.42 -30.79 -19.74
C HIS A 756 18.80 -30.88 -19.09
#